data_52d9474ed14a8ea0e2b2370acc722ace
#
_entry.id   52d9474ed14a8ea0e2b2370acc722ace
#
_cell.length_a   1.000
_cell.length_b   1.000
_cell.length_c   1.000
_cell.angle_alpha   90.00
_cell.angle_beta   90.00
_cell.angle_gamma   90.00
#
_symmetry.space_group_name_H-M   'P 1'
#
loop_
_entity.id
_entity.type
_entity.pdbx_description
1 polymer ?
#
loop_
_entity_poly.entity_id
_entity_poly.type
_entity_poly.pdbx_seq_one_letter_code
_entity_poly.pdbx_strand_id
1 'polypeptide(L)'
;MEAELQTQIAFHLTGKQRGAEPASADTPDARPALLARYRDLTALRYDFPVVLLQDAGDKGYVQCLSAIIDNVAHAIAKDDDGDRLTRHLLRLEREIRALSSGGATGALSALWDTAASRLAARGDDQLKDSLKRAGSALRVEGQIADCDGDMPTRMLIKAWNVVQERKTRKLAADLKRLIIKLSDILAVDVAHSAAGCSAESLKAAIGSGHADVFDFDALSNVLAKASVRDNLPTGRRRRIESLLLVLQSQRFFATPGAAAQYKTYSFAFDSCTAALAAYRERLPKAIALAKTISIAELEIDGEYREATHDPLFKDFGDGNLGQEELSHFPDYLIAMTANKLQAAESDALMEMLSAGLPAKVLVQTDDLLEGTPIGGDGHFAFGMRAKQLANMAIGLNDVYVMQSASSNLFQFRDRILKGMAYAGPAFFSVYSGAFGGALPPYLNAATAMESRAFPAYCYDPSAGPNWASRFYLEGNSQVEADWPVQEFTYEDASHQRVRRDAGFTFVDFVACDPRYAKHFARVPRAQWNASMVPADEYLQLDAKGSTDKVPFVSVVDRDNNLHRAVVDDRLMRAALRCRESWHSLQELGGIHNSHAERLLAKEKKTWEEQAKNEAAARPPEAKAPAPVAATGAVAAAASAAAAEPEEKKSPDEAYIETPRCTTCNECTQINDKLFSYNEDKQAYIADPDAGTYAQMVEAAESCQVSIIHPGKPRNPNEPGLVELLARAAAFS
;
A
#
# COMPACT_ATOMS: atom_id res chain seq x y z
N MET A 1 -49.79 -16.96 2.79
CA MET A 1 -49.10 -15.64 2.54
C MET A 1 -49.01 -14.79 3.79
N GLU A 2 -50.08 -14.39 4.47
CA GLU A 2 -50.01 -13.50 5.64
C GLU A 2 -49.34 -14.15 6.86
N ALA A 3 -49.65 -15.41 7.17
CA ALA A 3 -49.03 -16.17 8.27
C ALA A 3 -47.53 -16.45 8.03
N GLU A 4 -47.16 -16.65 6.79
CA GLU A 4 -45.74 -16.86 6.40
C GLU A 4 -44.93 -15.58 6.53
N LEU A 5 -45.48 -14.45 6.08
CA LEU A 5 -44.88 -13.14 6.25
C LEU A 5 -44.70 -12.79 7.74
N GLN A 6 -45.71 -13.07 8.57
CA GLN A 6 -45.62 -12.88 10.03
C GLN A 6 -44.51 -13.75 10.65
N THR A 7 -44.31 -14.96 10.15
CA THR A 7 -43.24 -15.84 10.61
C THR A 7 -41.86 -15.28 10.23
N GLN A 8 -41.71 -14.75 9.00
CA GLN A 8 -40.50 -14.13 8.52
C GLN A 8 -40.16 -12.84 9.30
N ILE A 9 -41.17 -12.00 9.54
CA ILE A 9 -41.02 -10.78 10.37
C ILE A 9 -40.65 -11.17 11.81
N ALA A 10 -41.30 -12.18 12.39
CA ALA A 10 -40.99 -12.65 13.74
C ALA A 10 -39.56 -13.17 13.86
N PHE A 11 -39.04 -13.90 12.87
CA PHE A 11 -37.65 -14.30 12.83
C PHE A 11 -36.73 -13.08 12.73
N HIS A 12 -37.01 -12.18 11.80
CA HIS A 12 -36.20 -10.96 11.64
C HIS A 12 -36.10 -10.20 12.97
N LEU A 13 -37.19 -9.94 13.65
CA LEU A 13 -37.20 -9.17 14.90
C LEU A 13 -36.60 -9.91 16.10
N THR A 14 -36.72 -11.22 16.19
CA THR A 14 -36.37 -12.00 17.39
C THR A 14 -35.14 -12.89 17.23
N GLY A 15 -34.74 -13.21 16.01
CA GLY A 15 -33.72 -14.22 15.70
C GLY A 15 -34.17 -15.67 16.07
N LYS A 16 -35.47 -15.89 16.38
CA LYS A 16 -36.00 -17.21 16.80
C LYS A 16 -36.89 -17.77 15.75
N GLN A 17 -36.63 -18.98 15.31
CA GLN A 17 -37.55 -19.72 14.45
C GLN A 17 -38.74 -20.23 15.29
N ARG A 18 -39.96 -19.90 14.89
CA ARG A 18 -41.21 -20.40 15.50
C ARG A 18 -41.71 -21.58 14.69
N GLY A 19 -41.78 -22.77 15.30
CA GLY A 19 -42.44 -23.95 14.79
C GLY A 19 -41.64 -24.74 13.74
N ALA A 20 -41.59 -26.05 13.98
CA ALA A 20 -40.82 -27.09 13.27
C ALA A 20 -39.28 -27.00 13.45
N GLU A 21 -38.66 -28.17 13.47
CA GLU A 21 -37.26 -28.40 13.60
C GLU A 21 -36.43 -27.31 12.90
N PRO A 22 -35.30 -26.85 13.49
CA PRO A 22 -34.42 -26.01 12.74
C PRO A 22 -34.22 -26.67 11.39
N ALA A 23 -34.67 -25.98 10.31
CA ALA A 23 -34.25 -26.38 8.98
C ALA A 23 -32.75 -26.46 9.10
N SER A 24 -32.36 -27.68 9.30
CA SER A 24 -31.06 -28.12 9.80
C SER A 24 -29.99 -27.26 9.18
N ALA A 25 -29.02 -26.83 9.98
CA ALA A 25 -27.73 -26.37 9.54
C ALA A 25 -27.04 -27.38 8.57
N ASP A 26 -27.81 -28.33 8.03
CA ASP A 26 -27.41 -29.44 7.17
C ASP A 26 -27.14 -29.06 5.71
N THR A 27 -27.02 -27.78 5.38
CA THR A 27 -26.27 -27.41 4.17
C THR A 27 -25.05 -26.61 4.56
N PRO A 28 -23.97 -27.29 5.02
CA PRO A 28 -22.71 -26.64 5.37
C PRO A 28 -22.04 -25.92 4.19
N ASP A 29 -22.66 -25.89 3.02
CA ASP A 29 -22.12 -25.36 1.77
C ASP A 29 -22.94 -24.24 1.11
N ALA A 30 -23.92 -23.67 1.78
CA ALA A 30 -24.59 -22.47 1.26
C ALA A 30 -23.64 -21.27 1.37
N ARG A 31 -23.42 -20.55 0.26
CA ARG A 31 -22.59 -19.34 0.21
C ARG A 31 -23.35 -18.20 -0.47
N PRO A 32 -23.00 -16.93 -0.22
CA PRO A 32 -23.57 -15.81 -0.94
C PRO A 32 -23.54 -16.03 -2.45
N ALA A 33 -24.62 -15.71 -3.13
CA ALA A 33 -24.78 -15.98 -4.57
C ALA A 33 -23.72 -15.28 -5.42
N LEU A 34 -23.25 -14.09 -5.02
CA LEU A 34 -22.17 -13.36 -5.66
C LEU A 34 -20.84 -14.12 -5.66
N LEU A 35 -20.64 -15.07 -4.73
CA LEU A 35 -19.44 -15.91 -4.65
C LEU A 35 -19.55 -17.23 -5.44
N ALA A 36 -20.67 -17.49 -6.10
CA ALA A 36 -20.89 -18.75 -6.83
C ALA A 36 -19.80 -19.02 -7.89
N ARG A 37 -19.36 -17.98 -8.60
CA ARG A 37 -18.33 -18.06 -9.64
C ARG A 37 -16.90 -18.34 -9.13
N TYR A 38 -16.64 -18.19 -7.83
CA TYR A 38 -15.33 -18.34 -7.22
C TYR A 38 -15.14 -19.69 -6.51
N ARG A 39 -15.86 -20.75 -6.93
CA ARG A 39 -15.72 -22.09 -6.30
C ARG A 39 -14.39 -22.74 -6.57
N ASP A 40 -13.81 -22.54 -7.75
CA ASP A 40 -12.48 -23.02 -8.13
C ASP A 40 -11.58 -21.84 -8.45
N LEU A 41 -10.83 -21.37 -7.45
CA LEU A 41 -9.86 -20.30 -7.60
C LEU A 41 -8.66 -20.71 -8.47
N THR A 42 -8.34 -22.01 -8.54
CA THR A 42 -7.19 -22.48 -9.34
C THR A 42 -7.40 -22.30 -10.84
N ALA A 43 -8.67 -22.26 -11.27
CA ALA A 43 -9.05 -21.99 -12.66
C ALA A 43 -8.96 -20.49 -13.03
N LEU A 44 -8.86 -19.61 -12.05
CA LEU A 44 -8.80 -18.17 -12.22
C LEU A 44 -7.33 -17.69 -12.15
N ARG A 45 -7.03 -16.65 -12.92
CA ARG A 45 -5.75 -15.94 -12.79
C ARG A 45 -5.97 -14.73 -11.88
N TYR A 46 -5.28 -14.70 -10.75
CA TYR A 46 -5.32 -13.63 -9.76
C TYR A 46 -3.92 -13.45 -9.16
N ASP A 47 -3.74 -12.50 -8.27
CA ASP A 47 -2.43 -12.09 -7.75
C ASP A 47 -1.65 -13.21 -7.02
N PHE A 48 -2.35 -14.19 -6.45
CA PHE A 48 -1.72 -15.32 -5.76
C PHE A 48 -1.68 -16.60 -6.61
N PRO A 49 -0.70 -17.49 -6.33
CA PRO A 49 0.40 -17.32 -5.37
C PRO A 49 1.39 -16.26 -5.83
N VAL A 50 2.07 -15.65 -4.87
CA VAL A 50 3.18 -14.73 -5.12
C VAL A 50 4.52 -15.41 -4.92
N VAL A 51 5.56 -14.85 -5.52
CA VAL A 51 6.95 -15.27 -5.35
C VAL A 51 7.71 -14.17 -4.62
N LEU A 52 8.20 -14.45 -3.43
CA LEU A 52 9.09 -13.59 -2.67
C LEU A 52 10.50 -13.76 -3.24
N LEU A 53 10.96 -12.78 -3.99
CA LEU A 53 12.19 -12.86 -4.77
C LEU A 53 13.42 -13.01 -3.89
N GLN A 54 14.37 -13.85 -4.29
CA GLN A 54 15.63 -14.01 -3.59
C GLN A 54 16.42 -12.71 -3.59
N ASP A 55 16.59 -12.11 -4.76
CA ASP A 55 17.24 -10.83 -4.96
C ASP A 55 16.20 -9.74 -5.28
N ALA A 56 16.09 -8.75 -4.41
CA ALA A 56 15.27 -7.56 -4.63
C ALA A 56 16.02 -6.57 -5.55
N GLY A 57 16.07 -6.87 -6.84
CA GLY A 57 16.59 -5.95 -7.85
C GLY A 57 15.56 -4.88 -8.25
N ASP A 58 15.70 -4.33 -9.45
CA ASP A 58 14.78 -3.33 -10.02
C ASP A 58 13.32 -3.82 -10.13
N LYS A 59 13.12 -5.15 -10.10
CA LYS A 59 11.80 -5.79 -10.21
C LYS A 59 11.01 -5.84 -8.88
N GLY A 60 11.53 -5.23 -7.81
CA GLY A 60 10.93 -5.28 -6.47
C GLY A 60 11.28 -6.56 -5.69
N TYR A 61 10.62 -6.78 -4.56
CA TYR A 61 10.88 -7.92 -3.66
C TYR A 61 9.85 -9.05 -3.78
N VAL A 62 8.78 -8.85 -4.55
CA VAL A 62 7.68 -9.79 -4.75
C VAL A 62 7.10 -9.67 -6.17
N GLN A 63 6.75 -10.79 -6.78
CA GLN A 63 6.04 -10.85 -8.06
C GLN A 63 4.91 -11.87 -7.99
N CYS A 64 3.82 -11.67 -8.73
CA CYS A 64 2.79 -12.69 -8.86
C CYS A 64 3.23 -13.77 -9.86
N LEU A 65 2.80 -15.01 -9.62
CA LEU A 65 3.13 -16.15 -10.51
C LEU A 65 2.70 -15.89 -11.94
N SER A 66 1.52 -15.31 -12.17
CA SER A 66 1.00 -14.99 -13.50
C SER A 66 1.94 -14.11 -14.31
N ALA A 67 2.50 -13.05 -13.67
CA ALA A 67 3.44 -12.16 -14.34
C ALA A 67 4.76 -12.88 -14.71
N ILE A 68 5.22 -13.79 -13.85
CA ILE A 68 6.41 -14.60 -14.14
C ILE A 68 6.14 -15.52 -15.33
N ILE A 69 4.99 -16.19 -15.37
CA ILE A 69 4.56 -17.05 -16.48
C ILE A 69 4.45 -16.25 -17.79
N ASP A 70 3.84 -15.06 -17.74
CA ASP A 70 3.70 -14.18 -18.91
C ASP A 70 5.08 -13.72 -19.43
N ASN A 71 6.01 -13.37 -18.55
CA ASN A 71 7.37 -13.03 -18.92
C ASN A 71 8.11 -14.20 -19.59
N VAL A 72 7.94 -15.42 -19.08
CA VAL A 72 8.50 -16.63 -19.69
C VAL A 72 7.85 -16.88 -21.05
N ALA A 73 6.52 -16.74 -21.16
CA ALA A 73 5.80 -16.87 -22.42
C ALA A 73 6.33 -15.89 -23.47
N HIS A 74 6.44 -14.61 -23.15
CA HIS A 74 6.99 -13.59 -24.06
C HIS A 74 8.44 -13.87 -24.47
N ALA A 75 9.23 -14.52 -23.62
CA ALA A 75 10.61 -14.86 -23.95
C ALA A 75 10.74 -15.98 -24.97
N ILE A 76 9.80 -16.94 -24.99
CA ILE A 76 9.91 -18.16 -25.81
C ILE A 76 8.88 -18.26 -26.96
N ALA A 77 7.76 -17.54 -26.87
CA ALA A 77 6.66 -17.58 -27.84
C ALA A 77 6.87 -16.55 -28.97
N LYS A 78 7.91 -16.74 -29.80
CA LYS A 78 8.27 -15.77 -30.85
C LYS A 78 7.87 -16.21 -32.27
N ASP A 79 7.42 -17.46 -32.45
CA ASP A 79 7.14 -18.08 -33.74
C ASP A 79 5.71 -18.60 -33.84
N ASP A 80 5.34 -19.28 -34.93
CA ASP A 80 4.03 -19.91 -35.19
C ASP A 80 3.54 -20.86 -34.08
N ASP A 81 4.47 -21.34 -33.23
CA ASP A 81 4.19 -22.17 -32.07
C ASP A 81 3.76 -21.38 -30.83
N GLY A 82 3.70 -20.04 -30.88
CA GLY A 82 3.48 -19.15 -29.73
C GLY A 82 2.20 -19.47 -28.96
N ASP A 83 1.09 -19.66 -29.65
CA ASP A 83 -0.22 -19.97 -29.01
C ASP A 83 -0.22 -21.33 -28.30
N ARG A 84 0.50 -22.31 -28.87
CA ARG A 84 0.63 -23.63 -28.25
C ARG A 84 1.47 -23.54 -26.97
N LEU A 85 2.61 -22.85 -27.02
CA LEU A 85 3.49 -22.63 -25.89
C LEU A 85 2.75 -21.90 -24.77
N THR A 86 2.02 -20.84 -25.09
CA THR A 86 1.22 -20.10 -24.12
C THR A 86 0.18 -20.99 -23.45
N ARG A 87 -0.56 -21.82 -24.20
CA ARG A 87 -1.52 -22.77 -23.61
C ARG A 87 -0.85 -23.79 -22.69
N HIS A 88 0.34 -24.27 -23.04
CA HIS A 88 1.09 -25.22 -22.19
C HIS A 88 1.58 -24.54 -20.91
N LEU A 89 2.02 -23.28 -20.98
CA LEU A 89 2.41 -22.49 -19.82
C LEU A 89 1.24 -22.18 -18.89
N LEU A 90 0.06 -21.89 -19.42
CA LEU A 90 -1.14 -21.72 -18.60
C LEU A 90 -1.56 -23.01 -17.86
N ARG A 91 -1.30 -24.19 -18.47
CA ARG A 91 -1.48 -25.47 -17.77
C ARG A 91 -0.46 -25.64 -16.65
N LEU A 92 0.79 -25.25 -16.88
CA LEU A 92 1.83 -25.27 -15.87
C LEU A 92 1.50 -24.32 -14.71
N GLU A 93 1.07 -23.10 -15.00
CA GLU A 93 0.61 -22.16 -14.00
C GLU A 93 -0.50 -22.75 -13.11
N ARG A 94 -1.52 -23.35 -13.74
CA ARG A 94 -2.62 -23.99 -13.02
C ARG A 94 -2.15 -25.13 -12.12
N GLU A 95 -1.20 -25.95 -12.57
CA GLU A 95 -0.64 -27.03 -11.75
C GLU A 95 0.19 -26.49 -10.57
N ILE A 96 0.98 -25.42 -10.78
CA ILE A 96 1.72 -24.76 -9.68
C ILE A 96 0.73 -24.15 -8.66
N ARG A 97 -0.35 -23.51 -9.13
CA ARG A 97 -1.42 -22.99 -8.24
C ARG A 97 -2.06 -24.11 -7.41
N ALA A 98 -2.38 -25.23 -8.04
CA ALA A 98 -2.96 -26.38 -7.35
C ALA A 98 -2.00 -26.98 -6.31
N LEU A 99 -0.70 -27.03 -6.62
CA LEU A 99 0.32 -27.44 -5.66
C LEU A 99 0.39 -26.49 -4.46
N SER A 100 0.45 -25.19 -4.72
CA SER A 100 0.53 -24.16 -3.67
C SER A 100 -0.71 -24.13 -2.77
N SER A 101 -1.90 -24.17 -3.37
CA SER A 101 -3.18 -24.25 -2.64
C SER A 101 -3.34 -25.55 -1.85
N GLY A 102 -2.65 -26.61 -2.27
CA GLY A 102 -2.51 -27.88 -1.53
C GLY A 102 -1.51 -27.83 -0.39
N GLY A 103 -0.92 -26.66 -0.09
CA GLY A 103 0.02 -26.44 1.00
C GLY A 103 1.49 -26.71 0.62
N ALA A 104 1.81 -26.92 -0.66
CA ALA A 104 3.20 -27.04 -1.08
C ALA A 104 3.89 -25.66 -1.01
N THR A 105 4.98 -25.59 -0.25
CA THR A 105 5.82 -24.40 -0.08
C THR A 105 7.24 -24.71 -0.55
N GLY A 106 8.00 -23.68 -0.93
CA GLY A 106 9.40 -23.87 -1.32
C GLY A 106 9.86 -22.91 -2.43
N ALA A 107 11.02 -23.23 -2.99
CA ALA A 107 11.59 -22.48 -4.09
C ALA A 107 10.74 -22.59 -5.35
N LEU A 108 10.64 -21.52 -6.13
CA LEU A 108 9.89 -21.49 -7.39
C LEU A 108 10.38 -22.59 -8.33
N SER A 109 11.70 -22.73 -8.50
CA SER A 109 12.28 -23.78 -9.33
C SER A 109 11.83 -25.20 -8.95
N ALA A 110 11.79 -25.51 -7.67
CA ALA A 110 11.39 -26.83 -7.17
C ALA A 110 9.91 -27.14 -7.45
N LEU A 111 9.00 -26.15 -7.22
CA LEU A 111 7.57 -26.32 -7.54
C LEU A 111 7.34 -26.36 -9.05
N TRP A 112 8.09 -25.56 -9.82
CA TRP A 112 8.07 -25.58 -11.27
C TRP A 112 8.42 -26.96 -11.83
N ASP A 113 9.54 -27.54 -11.39
CA ASP A 113 9.99 -28.88 -11.83
C ASP A 113 9.00 -29.97 -11.41
N THR A 114 8.41 -29.86 -10.22
CA THR A 114 7.37 -30.79 -9.76
C THR A 114 6.13 -30.73 -10.63
N ALA A 115 5.63 -29.52 -10.93
CA ALA A 115 4.47 -29.31 -11.79
C ALA A 115 4.75 -29.77 -13.21
N ALA A 116 5.91 -29.40 -13.77
CA ALA A 116 6.34 -29.81 -15.09
C ALA A 116 6.44 -31.36 -15.20
N SER A 117 6.98 -32.03 -14.21
CA SER A 117 7.09 -33.50 -14.15
C SER A 117 5.72 -34.17 -14.12
N ARG A 118 4.77 -33.63 -13.33
CA ARG A 118 3.39 -34.16 -13.28
C ARG A 118 2.66 -34.02 -14.62
N LEU A 119 2.84 -32.88 -15.30
CA LEU A 119 2.25 -32.64 -16.61
C LEU A 119 2.90 -33.51 -17.68
N ALA A 120 4.24 -33.64 -17.68
CA ALA A 120 4.99 -34.44 -18.63
C ALA A 120 4.65 -35.93 -18.55
N ALA A 121 4.33 -36.44 -17.34
CA ALA A 121 3.91 -37.83 -17.18
C ALA A 121 2.56 -38.16 -17.84
N ARG A 122 1.74 -37.15 -18.13
CA ARG A 122 0.39 -37.28 -18.72
C ARG A 122 0.31 -36.65 -20.13
N GLY A 123 1.39 -36.03 -20.59
CA GLY A 123 1.43 -35.26 -21.81
C GLY A 123 2.17 -35.90 -22.95
N ASP A 124 1.98 -35.33 -24.14
CA ASP A 124 2.71 -35.68 -25.38
C ASP A 124 4.12 -35.06 -25.39
N ASP A 125 4.90 -35.39 -26.42
CA ASP A 125 6.27 -34.92 -26.55
C ASP A 125 6.34 -33.39 -26.83
N GLN A 126 5.29 -32.82 -27.43
CA GLN A 126 5.22 -31.37 -27.65
C GLN A 126 5.05 -30.59 -26.32
N LEU A 127 4.27 -31.14 -25.40
CA LEU A 127 4.14 -30.55 -24.05
C LEU A 127 5.46 -30.64 -23.30
N LYS A 128 6.15 -31.81 -23.36
CA LYS A 128 7.46 -31.98 -22.71
C LYS A 128 8.50 -30.99 -23.22
N ASP A 129 8.57 -30.78 -24.54
CA ASP A 129 9.47 -29.80 -25.16
C ASP A 129 9.14 -28.39 -24.71
N SER A 130 7.85 -28.01 -24.70
CA SER A 130 7.40 -26.69 -24.23
C SER A 130 7.79 -26.45 -22.78
N LEU A 131 7.59 -27.42 -21.88
CA LEU A 131 7.93 -27.31 -20.47
C LEU A 131 9.45 -27.21 -20.26
N LYS A 132 10.26 -27.93 -21.04
CA LYS A 132 11.72 -27.84 -21.00
C LYS A 132 12.22 -26.45 -21.44
N ARG A 133 11.68 -25.94 -22.54
CA ARG A 133 11.99 -24.56 -23.02
C ARG A 133 11.61 -23.52 -21.99
N ALA A 134 10.44 -23.66 -21.37
CA ALA A 134 9.96 -22.77 -20.33
C ALA A 134 10.88 -22.77 -19.10
N GLY A 135 11.30 -23.95 -18.62
CA GLY A 135 12.23 -24.06 -17.48
C GLY A 135 13.58 -23.41 -17.78
N SER A 136 14.09 -23.58 -19.03
CA SER A 136 15.35 -22.92 -19.46
C SER A 136 15.23 -21.40 -19.58
N ALA A 137 14.04 -20.86 -19.75
CA ALA A 137 13.76 -19.43 -19.86
C ALA A 137 13.44 -18.76 -18.51
N LEU A 138 13.20 -19.53 -17.46
CA LEU A 138 12.95 -19.01 -16.11
C LEU A 138 14.21 -18.28 -15.60
N ARG A 139 14.06 -16.98 -15.28
CA ARG A 139 15.16 -16.09 -14.83
C ARG A 139 14.94 -15.55 -13.42
N VAL A 140 13.91 -16.03 -12.77
CA VAL A 140 13.48 -15.54 -11.46
C VAL A 140 13.52 -16.68 -10.48
N GLU A 141 14.10 -16.46 -9.30
CA GLU A 141 14.10 -17.40 -8.21
C GLU A 141 13.56 -16.74 -6.93
N GLY A 142 12.85 -17.51 -6.11
CA GLY A 142 12.28 -17.03 -4.87
C GLY A 142 11.41 -18.07 -4.20
N GLN A 143 10.85 -17.71 -3.07
CA GLN A 143 9.95 -18.56 -2.30
C GLN A 143 8.51 -18.35 -2.75
N ILE A 144 7.81 -19.40 -3.17
CA ILE A 144 6.37 -19.32 -3.44
C ILE A 144 5.62 -19.23 -2.10
N ALA A 145 4.68 -18.29 -2.06
CA ALA A 145 3.78 -18.11 -0.93
C ALA A 145 2.34 -17.91 -1.45
N ASP A 146 1.43 -18.77 -0.98
CA ASP A 146 0.00 -18.60 -1.21
C ASP A 146 -0.61 -17.69 -0.13
N CYS A 147 -1.86 -17.28 -0.32
CA CYS A 147 -2.61 -16.49 0.65
C CYS A 147 -3.04 -17.40 1.81
N ASP A 148 -2.11 -17.71 2.69
CA ASP A 148 -2.32 -18.52 3.90
C ASP A 148 -2.14 -17.67 5.18
N GLY A 149 -2.28 -18.30 6.35
CA GLY A 149 -2.14 -17.63 7.64
C GLY A 149 -0.76 -17.01 7.90
N ASP A 150 0.29 -17.51 7.26
CA ASP A 150 1.66 -17.00 7.44
C ASP A 150 2.04 -15.93 6.42
N MET A 151 1.23 -15.74 5.40
CA MET A 151 1.53 -14.83 4.29
C MET A 151 1.85 -13.39 4.75
N PRO A 152 1.07 -12.77 5.66
CA PRO A 152 1.36 -11.41 6.11
C PRO A 152 2.76 -11.31 6.72
N THR A 153 3.09 -12.24 7.61
CA THR A 153 4.39 -12.28 8.28
C THR A 153 5.53 -12.51 7.29
N ARG A 154 5.40 -13.45 6.36
CA ARG A 154 6.44 -13.74 5.35
C ARG A 154 6.70 -12.52 4.44
N MET A 155 5.65 -11.87 3.99
CA MET A 155 5.78 -10.71 3.10
C MET A 155 6.40 -9.50 3.81
N LEU A 156 5.99 -9.21 5.05
CA LEU A 156 6.55 -8.10 5.80
C LEU A 156 8.00 -8.37 6.22
N ILE A 157 8.35 -9.59 6.65
CA ILE A 157 9.75 -9.98 6.90
C ILE A 157 10.60 -9.78 5.65
N LYS A 158 10.11 -10.19 4.47
CA LYS A 158 10.85 -10.01 3.22
C LYS A 158 11.06 -8.53 2.89
N ALA A 159 10.03 -7.70 3.00
CA ALA A 159 10.13 -6.26 2.79
C ALA A 159 11.10 -5.60 3.80
N TRP A 160 11.00 -5.98 5.08
CA TRP A 160 11.91 -5.51 6.13
C TRP A 160 13.36 -5.88 5.82
N ASN A 161 13.64 -7.14 5.45
CA ASN A 161 14.99 -7.59 5.09
C ASN A 161 15.59 -6.74 3.96
N VAL A 162 14.81 -6.42 2.92
CA VAL A 162 15.28 -5.58 1.80
C VAL A 162 15.70 -4.18 2.27
N VAL A 163 14.91 -3.58 3.17
CA VAL A 163 15.24 -2.27 3.74
C VAL A 163 16.46 -2.37 4.65
N GLN A 164 16.52 -3.38 5.52
CA GLN A 164 17.65 -3.58 6.44
C GLN A 164 18.94 -3.86 5.70
N GLU A 165 18.93 -4.63 4.62
CA GLU A 165 20.13 -4.84 3.80
C GLU A 165 20.68 -3.53 3.22
N ARG A 166 19.79 -2.64 2.73
CA ARG A 166 20.20 -1.33 2.21
C ARG A 166 20.86 -0.48 3.31
N LYS A 167 20.22 -0.39 4.50
CA LYS A 167 20.76 0.32 5.67
C LYS A 167 22.11 -0.27 6.10
N THR A 168 22.16 -1.60 6.23
CA THR A 168 23.38 -2.32 6.64
C THR A 168 24.52 -2.09 5.66
N ARG A 169 24.30 -2.20 4.35
CA ARG A 169 25.35 -1.97 3.33
C ARG A 169 25.93 -0.56 3.43
N LYS A 170 25.06 0.45 3.56
CA LYS A 170 25.49 1.86 3.68
C LYS A 170 26.35 2.05 4.91
N LEU A 171 25.82 1.72 6.08
CA LEU A 171 26.53 1.98 7.35
C LEU A 171 27.77 1.09 7.50
N ALA A 172 27.75 -0.16 7.06
CA ALA A 172 28.95 -1.02 7.06
C ALA A 172 30.07 -0.45 6.17
N ALA A 173 29.73 0.15 5.04
CA ALA A 173 30.72 0.83 4.19
C ALA A 173 31.31 2.06 4.87
N ASP A 174 30.47 2.88 5.53
CA ASP A 174 30.92 4.06 6.28
C ASP A 174 31.80 3.67 7.46
N LEU A 175 31.41 2.69 8.27
CA LEU A 175 32.22 2.17 9.37
C LEU A 175 33.56 1.64 8.88
N LYS A 176 33.60 0.87 7.79
CA LYS A 176 34.82 0.37 7.19
C LYS A 176 35.73 1.50 6.76
N ARG A 177 35.19 2.55 6.12
CA ARG A 177 35.94 3.76 5.74
C ARG A 177 36.57 4.44 6.95
N LEU A 178 35.80 4.65 8.02
CA LEU A 178 36.28 5.27 9.27
C LEU A 178 37.35 4.43 9.92
N ILE A 179 37.16 3.12 10.05
CA ILE A 179 38.17 2.22 10.64
C ILE A 179 39.50 2.27 9.86
N ILE A 180 39.44 2.22 8.51
CA ILE A 180 40.64 2.28 7.68
C ILE A 180 41.36 3.62 7.89
N LYS A 181 40.67 4.76 7.76
CA LYS A 181 41.24 6.08 7.88
C LYS A 181 41.86 6.34 9.28
N LEU A 182 41.17 5.96 10.36
CA LEU A 182 41.70 6.07 11.72
C LEU A 182 42.91 5.15 11.93
N SER A 183 42.90 3.95 11.37
CA SER A 183 44.03 3.03 11.43
C SER A 183 45.23 3.57 10.66
N ASP A 184 44.99 4.21 9.50
CA ASP A 184 46.04 4.85 8.71
C ASP A 184 46.70 6.00 9.46
N ILE A 185 45.94 6.83 10.21
CA ILE A 185 46.46 7.89 11.06
C ILE A 185 47.42 7.29 12.10
N LEU A 186 47.04 6.21 12.78
CA LEU A 186 47.92 5.55 13.75
C LEU A 186 49.11 4.87 13.07
N ALA A 187 48.95 4.28 11.90
CA ALA A 187 50.04 3.65 11.15
C ALA A 187 51.10 4.68 10.71
N VAL A 188 50.64 5.85 10.25
CA VAL A 188 51.51 6.97 9.88
C VAL A 188 52.30 7.48 11.10
N ASP A 189 51.63 7.62 12.25
CA ASP A 189 52.26 8.03 13.50
C ASP A 189 53.34 7.01 13.96
N VAL A 190 53.03 5.71 13.88
CA VAL A 190 53.99 4.63 14.15
C VAL A 190 55.17 4.67 13.17
N ALA A 191 54.90 4.85 11.87
CA ALA A 191 55.93 4.92 10.84
C ALA A 191 56.89 6.12 11.05
N HIS A 192 56.40 7.23 11.59
CA HIS A 192 57.21 8.41 11.91
C HIS A 192 57.86 8.34 13.28
N SER A 193 57.55 7.36 14.12
CA SER A 193 58.15 7.16 15.43
C SER A 193 59.58 6.60 15.29
N ALA A 194 60.41 6.74 16.37
CA ALA A 194 61.74 6.17 16.42
C ALA A 194 61.73 4.63 16.18
N ALA A 195 60.71 3.95 16.64
CA ALA A 195 60.53 2.50 16.41
C ALA A 195 60.18 2.17 14.94
N GLY A 196 59.34 3.00 14.28
CA GLY A 196 59.00 2.82 12.87
C GLY A 196 60.13 3.13 11.91
N CYS A 197 61.02 4.04 12.29
CA CYS A 197 62.26 4.39 11.55
C CYS A 197 63.42 3.41 11.81
N SER A 198 63.24 2.36 12.63
CA SER A 198 64.29 1.35 12.87
C SER A 198 64.53 0.50 11.60
N ALA A 199 65.78 0.03 11.44
CA ALA A 199 66.18 -0.80 10.29
C ALA A 199 65.30 -2.04 10.13
N GLU A 200 64.87 -2.67 11.24
CA GLU A 200 63.96 -3.83 11.24
C GLU A 200 62.56 -3.47 10.74
N SER A 201 61.98 -2.34 11.20
CA SER A 201 60.64 -1.89 10.77
C SER A 201 60.63 -1.47 9.30
N LEU A 202 61.69 -0.79 8.82
CA LEU A 202 61.85 -0.41 7.43
C LEU A 202 61.99 -1.64 6.52
N LYS A 203 62.74 -2.65 6.96
CA LYS A 203 62.88 -3.93 6.26
C LYS A 203 61.56 -4.69 6.19
N ALA A 204 60.80 -4.73 7.26
CA ALA A 204 59.47 -5.33 7.32
C ALA A 204 58.45 -4.63 6.40
N ALA A 205 58.51 -3.29 6.29
CA ALA A 205 57.58 -2.50 5.44
C ALA A 205 57.80 -2.69 3.94
N ILE A 206 59.07 -2.92 3.49
CA ILE A 206 59.42 -3.14 2.07
C ILE A 206 59.19 -4.61 1.66
N GLY A 207 59.15 -5.53 2.62
CA GLY A 207 58.91 -6.95 2.38
C GLY A 207 60.23 -7.71 2.01
N SER A 208 60.18 -9.04 2.11
CA SER A 208 61.32 -9.94 1.95
C SER A 208 61.97 -9.98 0.56
N GLY A 209 61.23 -9.56 -0.48
CA GLY A 209 61.71 -9.66 -1.89
C GLY A 209 62.79 -8.67 -2.27
N HIS A 210 63.00 -7.60 -1.51
CA HIS A 210 63.98 -6.54 -1.81
C HIS A 210 64.88 -6.22 -0.61
N ALA A 211 64.90 -7.10 0.39
CA ALA A 211 65.62 -6.86 1.65
C ALA A 211 67.16 -6.76 1.49
N ASP A 212 67.70 -7.31 0.40
CA ASP A 212 69.13 -7.33 0.15
C ASP A 212 69.65 -6.20 -0.76
N VAL A 213 68.73 -5.36 -1.26
CA VAL A 213 69.05 -4.29 -2.21
C VAL A 213 69.28 -2.93 -1.50
N PHE A 214 68.76 -2.76 -0.27
CA PHE A 214 68.82 -1.50 0.48
C PHE A 214 69.60 -1.64 1.77
N ASP A 215 70.47 -0.63 2.06
CA ASP A 215 71.08 -0.48 3.35
C ASP A 215 70.12 0.20 4.33
N PHE A 216 69.41 -0.64 5.08
CA PHE A 216 68.37 -0.19 6.03
C PHE A 216 68.99 0.50 7.25
N ASP A 217 70.20 0.20 7.62
CA ASP A 217 70.90 0.86 8.72
C ASP A 217 71.28 2.29 8.34
N ALA A 218 71.81 2.49 7.14
CA ALA A 218 72.06 3.82 6.60
C ALA A 218 70.78 4.63 6.45
N LEU A 219 69.68 4.02 5.92
CA LEU A 219 68.38 4.65 5.76
C LEU A 219 67.82 5.06 7.14
N SER A 220 67.88 4.16 8.14
CA SER A 220 67.42 4.43 9.50
C SER A 220 68.14 5.60 10.13
N ASN A 221 69.49 5.65 9.97
CA ASN A 221 70.32 6.74 10.47
C ASN A 221 69.98 8.08 9.79
N VAL A 222 69.72 8.12 8.51
CA VAL A 222 69.32 9.33 7.78
C VAL A 222 67.94 9.80 8.25
N LEU A 223 66.97 8.90 8.39
CA LEU A 223 65.64 9.21 8.88
C LEU A 223 65.64 9.68 10.33
N ALA A 224 66.44 9.09 11.20
CA ALA A 224 66.60 9.53 12.58
C ALA A 224 67.21 10.96 12.69
N LYS A 225 68.02 11.38 11.72
CA LYS A 225 68.56 12.75 11.65
C LYS A 225 67.66 13.76 10.97
N ALA A 226 66.80 13.29 10.09
CA ALA A 226 65.92 14.13 9.27
C ALA A 226 64.55 14.44 9.92
N SER A 227 64.10 13.67 10.90
CA SER A 227 62.76 13.82 11.43
C SER A 227 62.73 14.31 12.88
N VAL A 228 62.63 15.62 13.04
CA VAL A 228 61.83 16.17 14.13
C VAL A 228 60.38 16.32 13.50
N ARG A 229 59.63 15.25 13.40
CA ARG A 229 58.20 15.34 13.07
C ARG A 229 57.45 15.25 14.37
N ASP A 230 56.49 16.17 14.54
CA ASP A 230 55.59 16.15 15.67
C ASP A 230 54.85 14.81 15.69
N ASN A 231 55.12 13.98 16.69
CA ASN A 231 54.36 12.77 16.96
C ASN A 231 52.94 13.15 17.33
N LEU A 232 52.03 12.29 17.03
CA LEU A 232 50.61 12.49 17.39
C LEU A 232 50.50 12.76 18.91
N PRO A 233 49.85 13.84 19.36
CA PRO A 233 49.65 14.09 20.79
C PRO A 233 49.04 12.86 21.48
N THR A 234 49.59 12.52 22.67
CA THR A 234 49.16 11.30 23.42
C THR A 234 47.65 11.26 23.68
N GLY A 235 47.04 12.41 23.91
CA GLY A 235 45.57 12.52 24.07
C GLY A 235 44.81 12.12 22.80
N ARG A 236 45.27 12.62 21.65
CA ARG A 236 44.69 12.30 20.34
C ARG A 236 44.86 10.82 19.97
N ARG A 237 46.04 10.25 20.21
CA ARG A 237 46.30 8.83 19.98
C ARG A 237 45.32 7.95 20.80
N ARG A 238 45.23 8.18 22.11
CA ARG A 238 44.29 7.42 22.98
C ARG A 238 42.85 7.56 22.55
N ARG A 239 42.45 8.75 22.10
CA ARG A 239 41.07 8.97 21.56
C ARG A 239 40.86 8.13 20.31
N ILE A 240 41.74 8.14 19.33
CA ILE A 240 41.62 7.32 18.11
C ILE A 240 41.58 5.82 18.43
N GLU A 241 42.46 5.34 19.33
CA GLU A 241 42.43 3.94 19.78
C GLU A 241 41.10 3.55 20.43
N SER A 242 40.51 4.44 21.26
CA SER A 242 39.20 4.25 21.87
C SER A 242 38.07 4.23 20.82
N LEU A 243 38.11 5.13 19.83
CA LEU A 243 37.16 5.14 18.72
C LEU A 243 37.19 3.83 17.92
N LEU A 244 38.38 3.35 17.56
CA LEU A 244 38.56 2.08 16.85
C LEU A 244 38.01 0.90 17.64
N LEU A 245 38.23 0.87 18.98
CA LEU A 245 37.67 -0.19 19.82
C LEU A 245 36.15 -0.23 19.76
N VAL A 246 35.46 0.91 19.84
CA VAL A 246 34.02 0.99 19.77
C VAL A 246 33.50 0.60 18.37
N LEU A 247 34.11 1.11 17.29
CA LEU A 247 33.75 0.81 15.92
C LEU A 247 33.90 -0.68 15.59
N GLN A 248 34.93 -1.34 16.09
CA GLN A 248 35.22 -2.75 15.84
C GLN A 248 34.38 -3.72 16.72
N SER A 249 34.02 -3.28 17.94
CA SER A 249 33.25 -4.11 18.89
C SER A 249 31.73 -3.94 18.79
N GLN A 250 31.22 -3.08 17.91
CA GLN A 250 29.79 -2.87 17.74
C GLN A 250 29.09 -4.16 17.28
N ARG A 251 27.81 -4.32 17.63
CA ARG A 251 27.00 -5.51 17.34
C ARG A 251 25.73 -5.21 16.53
N PHE A 252 25.56 -3.98 16.07
CA PHE A 252 24.39 -3.59 15.26
C PHE A 252 24.49 -4.13 13.84
N PHE A 253 25.71 -4.20 13.31
CA PHE A 253 25.99 -4.62 11.93
C PHE A 253 27.13 -5.65 11.91
N ALA A 254 27.10 -6.53 10.91
CA ALA A 254 28.24 -7.39 10.64
C ALA A 254 29.41 -6.54 10.09
N THR A 255 30.53 -6.51 10.80
CA THR A 255 31.73 -5.79 10.37
C THR A 255 32.62 -6.77 9.61
N PRO A 256 32.95 -6.52 8.32
CA PRO A 256 33.90 -7.35 7.59
C PRO A 256 35.28 -7.33 8.30
N GLY A 257 35.82 -8.49 8.66
CA GLY A 257 37.11 -8.63 9.32
C GLY A 257 37.10 -8.52 10.86
N ALA A 258 35.97 -8.21 11.50
CA ALA A 258 35.84 -8.42 12.94
C ALA A 258 35.90 -9.91 13.23
N ALA A 259 36.77 -10.33 14.15
CA ALA A 259 36.80 -11.72 14.59
C ALA A 259 35.38 -12.16 14.96
N ALA A 260 35.01 -13.41 14.62
CA ALA A 260 33.69 -14.03 14.85
C ALA A 260 33.23 -14.05 16.33
N GLN A 261 33.87 -13.28 17.19
CA GLN A 261 33.65 -13.19 18.63
C GLN A 261 32.33 -12.48 19.01
N TYR A 262 31.81 -11.57 18.14
CA TYR A 262 30.63 -10.80 18.50
C TYR A 262 29.47 -11.13 17.57
N LYS A 263 28.50 -11.90 18.12
CA LYS A 263 27.24 -12.18 17.42
C LYS A 263 26.43 -10.87 17.29
N THR A 264 25.99 -10.54 16.08
CA THR A 264 25.09 -9.39 15.83
C THR A 264 23.78 -9.54 16.60
N TYR A 265 23.16 -8.41 16.95
CA TYR A 265 21.85 -8.41 17.57
C TYR A 265 20.77 -8.92 16.60
N SER A 266 19.76 -9.63 17.13
CA SER A 266 18.52 -9.91 16.42
C SER A 266 17.59 -8.70 16.57
N PHE A 267 16.94 -8.30 15.47
CA PHE A 267 15.99 -7.19 15.45
C PHE A 267 14.56 -7.65 15.10
N ALA A 268 14.31 -8.95 15.03
CA ALA A 268 12.99 -9.52 14.82
C ALA A 268 12.48 -10.15 16.13
N PHE A 269 11.23 -9.82 16.48
CA PHE A 269 10.57 -10.19 17.74
C PHE A 269 9.13 -10.64 17.47
N ASP A 270 8.56 -11.40 18.39
CA ASP A 270 7.16 -11.81 18.39
C ASP A 270 6.35 -11.18 19.55
N SER A 271 6.94 -10.17 20.22
CA SER A 271 6.40 -9.50 21.41
C SER A 271 6.90 -8.04 21.46
N CYS A 272 5.99 -7.10 21.70
CA CYS A 272 6.30 -5.68 21.90
C CYS A 272 7.13 -5.45 23.18
N THR A 273 6.79 -6.14 24.26
CA THR A 273 7.52 -6.06 25.54
C THR A 273 8.97 -6.50 25.40
N ALA A 274 9.23 -7.59 24.67
CA ALA A 274 10.59 -8.07 24.40
C ALA A 274 11.38 -7.12 23.51
N ALA A 275 10.75 -6.55 22.47
CA ALA A 275 11.38 -5.58 21.58
C ALA A 275 11.72 -4.28 22.32
N LEU A 276 10.81 -3.76 23.16
CA LEU A 276 11.02 -2.57 23.98
C LEU A 276 12.15 -2.76 24.99
N ALA A 277 12.21 -3.92 25.66
CA ALA A 277 13.30 -4.27 26.58
C ALA A 277 14.64 -4.31 25.84
N ALA A 278 14.69 -4.93 24.65
CA ALA A 278 15.88 -4.97 23.81
C ALA A 278 16.30 -3.57 23.32
N TYR A 279 15.36 -2.70 22.98
CA TYR A 279 15.63 -1.32 22.63
C TYR A 279 16.28 -0.57 23.79
N ARG A 280 15.69 -0.63 24.99
CA ARG A 280 16.22 0.03 26.19
C ARG A 280 17.63 -0.46 26.55
N GLU A 281 17.91 -1.77 26.45
CA GLU A 281 19.25 -2.34 26.67
C GLU A 281 20.29 -1.82 25.64
N ARG A 282 19.86 -1.61 24.38
CA ARG A 282 20.77 -1.29 23.27
C ARG A 282 20.95 0.20 23.07
N LEU A 283 20.03 1.03 23.54
CA LEU A 283 20.04 2.49 23.36
C LEU A 283 21.38 3.11 23.82
N PRO A 284 21.95 2.81 25.02
CA PRO A 284 23.24 3.36 25.40
C PRO A 284 24.38 3.00 24.45
N LYS A 285 24.31 1.81 23.83
CA LYS A 285 25.31 1.33 22.87
C LYS A 285 25.14 2.01 21.50
N ALA A 286 23.91 2.30 21.10
CA ALA A 286 23.61 3.08 19.91
C ALA A 286 24.09 4.52 20.05
N ILE A 287 23.86 5.17 21.20
CA ILE A 287 24.38 6.50 21.53
C ILE A 287 25.91 6.50 21.47
N ALA A 288 26.57 5.52 22.09
CA ALA A 288 28.02 5.41 22.06
C ALA A 288 28.57 5.25 20.63
N LEU A 289 27.89 4.47 19.78
CA LEU A 289 28.29 4.28 18.39
C LEU A 289 28.08 5.55 17.56
N ALA A 290 26.94 6.21 17.67
CA ALA A 290 26.65 7.47 16.98
C ALA A 290 27.67 8.56 17.35
N LYS A 291 27.90 8.74 18.65
CA LYS A 291 28.93 9.63 19.18
C LYS A 291 30.33 9.32 18.60
N THR A 292 30.69 8.04 18.55
CA THR A 292 31.98 7.58 18.02
C THR A 292 32.11 7.89 16.53
N ILE A 293 31.06 7.73 15.75
CA ILE A 293 31.04 8.06 14.31
C ILE A 293 31.33 9.56 14.12
N SER A 294 30.58 10.42 14.83
CA SER A 294 30.73 11.88 14.71
C SER A 294 32.16 12.35 15.13
N ILE A 295 32.68 11.81 16.22
CA ILE A 295 34.07 12.13 16.64
C ILE A 295 35.09 11.61 15.62
N ALA A 296 34.90 10.42 15.07
CA ALA A 296 35.79 9.84 14.09
C ALA A 296 35.86 10.66 12.80
N GLU A 297 34.76 11.20 12.34
CA GLU A 297 34.73 12.11 11.18
C GLU A 297 35.50 13.37 11.44
N LEU A 298 35.28 14.04 12.57
CA LEU A 298 36.02 15.23 12.98
C LEU A 298 37.55 14.96 13.13
N GLU A 299 37.92 13.79 13.63
CA GLU A 299 39.35 13.40 13.76
C GLU A 299 40.02 13.15 12.42
N ILE A 300 39.31 12.52 11.48
CA ILE A 300 39.77 12.22 10.13
C ILE A 300 40.01 13.53 9.34
N ASP A 301 39.09 14.48 9.48
CA ASP A 301 39.15 15.77 8.80
C ASP A 301 40.09 16.76 9.50
N GLY A 302 40.61 16.40 10.67
CA GLY A 302 41.52 17.25 11.45
C GLY A 302 40.84 18.43 12.14
N GLU A 303 39.53 18.39 12.23
CA GLU A 303 38.68 19.47 12.78
C GLU A 303 38.38 19.30 14.27
N TYR A 304 38.72 18.16 14.89
CA TYR A 304 38.48 17.93 16.31
C TYR A 304 39.27 18.87 17.19
N ARG A 305 38.58 19.69 17.99
CA ARG A 305 39.17 20.64 18.96
C ARG A 305 38.71 20.29 20.36
N GLU A 306 39.61 19.88 21.24
CA GLU A 306 39.28 19.42 22.60
C GLU A 306 38.49 20.47 23.38
N ALA A 307 38.88 21.75 23.31
CA ALA A 307 38.22 22.83 24.04
C ALA A 307 36.74 23.02 23.66
N THR A 308 36.38 22.72 22.42
CA THR A 308 35.00 22.91 21.89
C THR A 308 34.18 21.63 21.91
N HIS A 309 34.82 20.51 21.50
CA HIS A 309 34.08 19.27 21.24
C HIS A 309 33.99 18.37 22.48
N ASP A 310 34.97 18.39 23.41
CA ASP A 310 34.89 17.57 24.63
C ASP A 310 33.67 17.91 25.49
N PRO A 311 33.32 19.19 25.77
CA PRO A 311 32.09 19.52 26.48
C PRO A 311 30.86 19.06 25.75
N LEU A 312 30.77 19.28 24.44
CA LEU A 312 29.60 18.90 23.61
C LEU A 312 29.38 17.41 23.63
N PHE A 313 30.44 16.61 23.43
CA PHE A 313 30.29 15.15 23.43
C PHE A 313 30.19 14.55 24.85
N LYS A 314 30.57 15.27 25.92
CA LYS A 314 30.34 14.83 27.28
C LYS A 314 28.83 14.78 27.60
N ASP A 315 28.06 15.75 27.11
CA ASP A 315 26.62 15.85 27.31
C ASP A 315 25.81 15.16 26.22
N PHE A 316 26.49 14.48 25.26
CA PHE A 316 25.80 13.74 24.19
C PHE A 316 25.07 12.52 24.77
N GLY A 317 23.74 12.53 24.73
CA GLY A 317 22.85 11.52 25.28
C GLY A 317 21.69 11.15 24.35
N ASP A 318 20.65 10.56 24.90
CA ASP A 318 19.44 10.13 24.18
C ASP A 318 18.69 11.30 23.50
N GLY A 319 18.67 12.46 24.11
CA GLY A 319 18.10 13.67 23.54
C GLY A 319 18.80 14.20 22.28
N ASN A 320 19.98 13.68 21.95
CA ASN A 320 20.74 14.02 20.75
C ASN A 320 20.54 13.04 19.60
N LEU A 321 19.81 11.91 19.82
CA LEU A 321 19.45 10.94 18.80
C LEU A 321 18.00 11.18 18.38
N GLY A 322 17.82 11.95 17.31
CA GLY A 322 16.52 12.12 16.68
C GLY A 322 16.12 10.92 15.82
N GLN A 323 14.95 11.01 15.20
CA GLN A 323 14.47 9.96 14.27
C GLN A 323 15.41 9.78 13.08
N GLU A 324 16.07 10.84 12.62
CA GLU A 324 16.97 10.81 11.48
C GLU A 324 18.21 9.98 11.82
N GLU A 325 18.86 10.24 12.96
CA GLU A 325 20.04 9.49 13.43
C GLU A 325 19.67 8.03 13.71
N LEU A 326 18.52 7.78 14.35
CA LEU A 326 18.03 6.43 14.61
C LEU A 326 17.70 5.67 13.32
N SER A 327 17.32 6.37 12.24
CA SER A 327 17.02 5.75 10.94
C SER A 327 18.22 5.05 10.31
N HIS A 328 19.44 5.38 10.72
CA HIS A 328 20.66 4.71 10.27
C HIS A 328 20.87 3.35 10.94
N PHE A 329 20.24 3.13 12.09
CA PHE A 329 20.30 1.85 12.80
C PHE A 329 19.23 0.86 12.28
N PRO A 330 19.37 -0.45 12.59
CA PRO A 330 18.34 -1.43 12.22
C PRO A 330 17.02 -1.16 12.93
N ASP A 331 15.92 -1.28 12.17
CA ASP A 331 14.58 -1.17 12.73
C ASP A 331 14.20 -2.46 13.49
N TYR A 332 13.43 -2.31 14.55
CA TYR A 332 12.86 -3.41 15.32
C TYR A 332 11.60 -3.91 14.63
N LEU A 333 11.63 -5.12 14.07
CA LEU A 333 10.46 -5.78 13.51
C LEU A 333 9.75 -6.60 14.59
N ILE A 334 8.46 -6.33 14.79
CA ILE A 334 7.61 -7.11 15.69
C ILE A 334 6.48 -7.72 14.84
N ALA A 335 6.34 -9.05 14.86
CA ALA A 335 5.25 -9.74 14.19
C ALA A 335 4.48 -10.58 15.21
N MET A 336 3.21 -10.23 15.44
CA MET A 336 2.37 -10.89 16.44
C MET A 336 0.93 -11.03 15.97
N THR A 337 0.21 -11.99 16.56
CA THR A 337 -1.23 -12.12 16.36
C THR A 337 -2.00 -11.24 17.37
N ALA A 338 -3.19 -10.77 16.98
CA ALA A 338 -4.04 -9.94 17.81
C ALA A 338 -4.40 -10.59 19.15
N ASN A 339 -4.43 -11.93 19.21
CA ASN A 339 -4.70 -12.67 20.44
C ASN A 339 -3.60 -12.53 21.50
N LYS A 340 -2.36 -12.28 21.09
CA LYS A 340 -1.24 -11.99 21.99
C LYS A 340 -1.31 -10.59 22.59
N LEU A 341 -2.07 -9.68 22.02
CA LEU A 341 -2.14 -8.27 22.42
C LEU A 341 -3.00 -8.11 23.70
N GLN A 342 -2.44 -8.53 24.83
CA GLN A 342 -2.98 -8.32 26.18
C GLN A 342 -2.46 -6.99 26.75
N ALA A 343 -2.85 -6.64 27.99
CA ALA A 343 -2.56 -5.35 28.59
C ALA A 343 -1.07 -4.94 28.48
N ALA A 344 -0.14 -5.77 28.91
CA ALA A 344 1.29 -5.46 28.89
C ALA A 344 1.84 -5.26 27.46
N GLU A 345 1.39 -6.07 26.49
CA GLU A 345 1.77 -5.93 25.10
C GLU A 345 1.15 -4.66 24.47
N SER A 346 -0.07 -4.33 24.85
CA SER A 346 -0.75 -3.10 24.41
C SER A 346 -0.07 -1.85 24.96
N ASP A 347 0.35 -1.87 26.21
CA ASP A 347 1.08 -0.75 26.83
C ASP A 347 2.44 -0.56 26.15
N ALA A 348 3.19 -1.65 25.92
CA ALA A 348 4.48 -1.60 25.23
C ALA A 348 4.32 -1.13 23.78
N LEU A 349 3.28 -1.57 23.06
CA LEU A 349 2.96 -1.10 21.73
C LEU A 349 2.72 0.41 21.72
N MET A 350 1.87 0.91 22.62
CA MET A 350 1.57 2.34 22.70
C MET A 350 2.81 3.16 23.04
N GLU A 351 3.65 2.70 23.96
CA GLU A 351 4.91 3.35 24.28
C GLU A 351 5.84 3.44 23.06
N MET A 352 6.00 2.34 22.32
CA MET A 352 6.86 2.30 21.14
C MET A 352 6.38 3.25 20.03
N LEU A 353 5.07 3.30 19.79
CA LEU A 353 4.48 4.15 18.75
C LEU A 353 4.52 5.63 19.16
N SER A 354 4.18 5.96 20.41
CA SER A 354 4.13 7.35 20.90
C SER A 354 5.50 7.96 21.11
N ALA A 355 6.50 7.16 21.47
CA ALA A 355 7.89 7.62 21.63
C ALA A 355 8.65 7.74 20.29
N GLY A 356 8.04 7.47 19.16
CA GLY A 356 8.69 7.60 17.85
C GLY A 356 9.82 6.60 17.60
N LEU A 357 9.79 5.42 18.24
CA LEU A 357 10.87 4.44 18.12
C LEU A 357 10.92 3.83 16.70
N PRO A 358 12.10 3.39 16.22
CA PRO A 358 12.25 2.75 14.91
C PRO A 358 11.67 1.32 14.93
N ALA A 359 10.37 1.21 15.18
CA ALA A 359 9.63 -0.03 15.32
C ALA A 359 8.70 -0.26 14.11
N LYS A 360 8.71 -1.48 13.56
CA LYS A 360 7.85 -1.95 12.49
C LYS A 360 6.99 -3.07 13.05
N VAL A 361 5.74 -2.75 13.38
CA VAL A 361 4.86 -3.66 14.12
C VAL A 361 3.79 -4.21 13.19
N LEU A 362 3.76 -5.52 13.01
CA LEU A 362 2.65 -6.27 12.40
C LEU A 362 1.77 -6.84 13.51
N VAL A 363 0.50 -6.48 13.49
CA VAL A 363 -0.55 -7.19 14.24
C VAL A 363 -1.46 -7.90 13.24
N GLN A 364 -1.37 -9.22 13.23
CA GLN A 364 -2.18 -10.07 12.39
C GLN A 364 -3.46 -10.46 13.12
N THR A 365 -4.60 -10.26 12.47
CA THR A 365 -5.92 -10.69 12.95
C THR A 365 -6.37 -11.90 12.13
N ASP A 366 -6.70 -12.99 12.79
CA ASP A 366 -7.15 -14.23 12.13
C ASP A 366 -8.67 -14.38 12.15
N ASP A 367 -9.34 -13.86 13.18
CA ASP A 367 -10.79 -13.88 13.31
C ASP A 367 -11.38 -12.48 13.51
N LEU A 368 -12.16 -12.00 12.54
CA LEU A 368 -12.86 -10.70 12.62
C LEU A 368 -14.23 -10.78 13.30
N LEU A 369 -14.79 -11.98 13.40
CA LEU A 369 -16.13 -12.21 13.88
C LEU A 369 -16.16 -12.74 15.33
N GLU A 370 -14.99 -12.79 15.98
CA GLU A 370 -14.88 -13.18 17.35
C GLU A 370 -15.77 -12.30 18.26
N GLY A 371 -16.60 -12.93 19.07
CA GLY A 371 -17.48 -12.26 20.04
C GLY A 371 -16.68 -11.60 21.17
N THR A 372 -17.19 -10.50 21.72
CA THR A 372 -16.57 -9.93 22.92
C THR A 372 -16.84 -10.77 24.18
N PRO A 373 -15.84 -10.87 25.08
CA PRO A 373 -16.04 -11.54 26.38
C PRO A 373 -17.08 -10.88 27.29
N ILE A 374 -17.46 -9.63 27.04
CA ILE A 374 -18.31 -8.79 27.90
C ILE A 374 -19.79 -8.83 27.47
N GLY A 375 -20.10 -9.36 26.31
CA GLY A 375 -21.45 -9.49 25.82
C GLY A 375 -21.98 -10.90 26.02
N GLY A 376 -23.11 -11.08 26.71
CA GLY A 376 -23.85 -12.33 26.65
C GLY A 376 -24.23 -12.68 25.21
N ASP A 377 -24.82 -13.85 24.98
CA ASP A 377 -25.27 -14.35 23.68
C ASP A 377 -26.04 -13.28 22.87
N GLY A 378 -25.37 -12.61 21.94
CA GLY A 378 -25.98 -11.64 21.01
C GLY A 378 -25.33 -10.26 20.94
N HIS A 379 -24.26 -9.96 21.63
CA HIS A 379 -23.47 -8.77 21.37
C HIS A 379 -22.42 -9.06 20.31
N PHE A 380 -22.67 -8.53 19.11
CA PHE A 380 -21.71 -8.53 18.02
C PHE A 380 -20.77 -7.33 18.19
N ALA A 381 -19.58 -7.59 18.64
CA ALA A 381 -18.49 -6.60 18.60
C ALA A 381 -17.52 -6.92 17.46
N PHE A 382 -18.06 -7.27 16.33
CA PHE A 382 -17.34 -7.69 15.14
C PHE A 382 -16.11 -6.83 14.85
N GLY A 383 -14.94 -7.40 14.99
CA GLY A 383 -13.68 -6.80 14.57
C GLY A 383 -13.36 -5.42 15.17
N MET A 384 -14.14 -4.91 16.10
CA MET A 384 -13.97 -3.58 16.66
C MET A 384 -12.58 -3.38 17.24
N ARG A 385 -12.03 -4.39 17.93
CA ARG A 385 -10.71 -4.31 18.53
C ARG A 385 -9.62 -4.21 17.46
N ALA A 386 -9.64 -5.07 16.44
CA ALA A 386 -8.66 -5.08 15.37
C ALA A 386 -8.71 -3.81 14.51
N LYS A 387 -9.92 -3.30 14.22
CA LYS A 387 -10.11 -2.04 13.48
C LYS A 387 -9.63 -0.82 14.27
N GLN A 388 -9.84 -0.81 15.57
CA GLN A 388 -9.50 0.34 16.41
C GLN A 388 -8.01 0.50 16.62
N LEU A 389 -7.22 -0.58 16.61
CA LEU A 389 -5.77 -0.49 16.74
C LEU A 389 -5.14 0.40 15.66
N ALA A 390 -5.53 0.23 14.41
CA ALA A 390 -5.03 1.06 13.33
C ALA A 390 -5.51 2.52 13.45
N ASN A 391 -6.79 2.73 13.82
CA ASN A 391 -7.33 4.07 14.06
C ASN A 391 -6.64 4.78 15.24
N MET A 392 -6.30 4.07 16.31
CA MET A 392 -5.52 4.61 17.42
C MET A 392 -4.12 5.06 16.98
N ALA A 393 -3.46 4.23 16.16
CA ALA A 393 -2.13 4.54 15.64
C ALA A 393 -2.13 5.79 14.74
N ILE A 394 -3.17 5.99 13.91
CA ILE A 394 -3.35 7.22 13.12
C ILE A 394 -3.45 8.44 14.05
N GLY A 395 -4.13 8.33 15.18
CA GLY A 395 -4.30 9.42 16.15
C GLY A 395 -2.99 9.93 16.76
N LEU A 396 -1.88 9.19 16.63
CA LEU A 396 -0.55 9.61 17.07
C LEU A 396 0.17 10.52 16.05
N ASN A 397 -0.38 10.74 14.87
CA ASN A 397 0.08 11.58 13.76
C ASN A 397 1.39 11.16 13.06
N ASP A 398 2.43 10.76 13.80
CA ASP A 398 3.77 10.47 13.27
C ASP A 398 4.03 8.97 13.09
N VAL A 399 2.99 8.16 13.05
CA VAL A 399 3.04 6.72 12.81
C VAL A 399 2.59 6.42 11.39
N TYR A 400 3.41 5.70 10.62
CA TYR A 400 2.95 5.12 9.36
C TYR A 400 1.97 4.00 9.65
N VAL A 401 0.75 4.06 9.13
CA VAL A 401 -0.28 3.06 9.40
C VAL A 401 -0.77 2.44 8.10
N MET A 402 -0.82 1.12 8.04
CA MET A 402 -1.42 0.37 6.95
C MET A 402 -2.38 -0.68 7.51
N GLN A 403 -3.61 -0.65 7.05
CA GLN A 403 -4.58 -1.72 7.27
C GLN A 403 -4.92 -2.38 5.93
N SER A 404 -4.94 -3.71 5.86
CA SER A 404 -5.32 -4.45 4.66
C SER A 404 -5.67 -5.90 4.97
N ALA A 405 -6.35 -6.58 4.05
CA ALA A 405 -6.50 -8.03 4.08
C ALA A 405 -5.38 -8.72 3.29
N SER A 406 -5.08 -9.98 3.63
CA SER A 406 -4.01 -10.76 2.97
C SER A 406 -4.19 -10.85 1.45
N SER A 407 -5.42 -10.93 0.97
CA SER A 407 -5.73 -10.96 -0.46
C SER A 407 -5.23 -9.74 -1.24
N ASN A 408 -5.02 -8.60 -0.56
CA ASN A 408 -4.63 -7.33 -1.18
C ASN A 408 -3.15 -6.96 -0.94
N LEU A 409 -2.38 -7.80 -0.25
CA LEU A 409 -0.99 -7.47 0.11
C LEU A 409 -0.10 -7.30 -1.11
N PHE A 410 -0.33 -8.04 -2.19
CA PHE A 410 0.44 -7.85 -3.42
C PHE A 410 0.22 -6.46 -4.04
N GLN A 411 -1.01 -5.97 -4.02
CA GLN A 411 -1.34 -4.61 -4.49
C GLN A 411 -0.71 -3.54 -3.58
N PHE A 412 -0.59 -3.82 -2.30
CA PHE A 412 0.01 -2.92 -1.31
C PHE A 412 1.53 -3.07 -1.15
N ARG A 413 2.21 -3.88 -1.97
CA ARG A 413 3.64 -4.18 -1.85
C ARG A 413 4.54 -2.94 -1.76
N ASP A 414 4.25 -1.91 -2.55
CA ASP A 414 5.04 -0.67 -2.58
C ASP A 414 4.79 0.16 -1.30
N ARG A 415 3.56 0.16 -0.78
CA ARG A 415 3.20 0.80 0.48
C ARG A 415 3.81 0.07 1.68
N ILE A 416 3.85 -1.25 1.65
CA ILE A 416 4.57 -2.05 2.66
C ILE A 416 6.04 -1.66 2.66
N LEU A 417 6.68 -1.59 1.50
CA LEU A 417 8.08 -1.20 1.40
C LEU A 417 8.33 0.23 1.89
N LYS A 418 7.41 1.16 1.56
CA LYS A 418 7.46 2.55 2.03
C LYS A 418 7.33 2.63 3.55
N GLY A 419 6.39 1.91 4.16
CA GLY A 419 6.25 1.84 5.62
C GLY A 419 7.44 1.21 6.32
N MET A 420 8.06 0.17 5.71
CA MET A 420 9.30 -0.41 6.23
C MET A 420 10.49 0.57 6.14
N ALA A 421 10.51 1.45 5.14
CA ALA A 421 11.55 2.46 4.95
C ALA A 421 11.28 3.76 5.75
N TYR A 422 10.09 3.96 6.28
CA TYR A 422 9.75 5.15 7.08
C TYR A 422 10.67 5.29 8.29
N ALA A 423 11.18 6.48 8.55
CA ALA A 423 12.19 6.70 9.62
C ALA A 423 11.62 6.48 11.04
N GLY A 424 10.32 6.74 11.24
CA GLY A 424 9.62 6.54 12.51
C GLY A 424 8.96 5.16 12.66
N PRO A 425 8.06 5.03 13.64
CA PRO A 425 7.28 3.83 13.87
C PRO A 425 6.31 3.56 12.70
N ALA A 426 6.15 2.28 12.35
CA ALA A 426 5.15 1.86 11.37
C ALA A 426 4.29 0.73 11.94
N PHE A 427 2.98 0.85 11.77
CA PHE A 427 1.99 -0.10 12.25
C PHE A 427 1.25 -0.74 11.08
N PHE A 428 1.29 -2.06 10.99
CA PHE A 428 0.63 -2.86 9.97
C PHE A 428 -0.43 -3.73 10.63
N SER A 429 -1.71 -3.49 10.30
CA SER A 429 -2.84 -4.29 10.74
C SER A 429 -3.33 -5.14 9.57
N VAL A 430 -3.21 -6.46 9.65
CA VAL A 430 -3.53 -7.35 8.53
C VAL A 430 -4.48 -8.45 8.96
N TYR A 431 -5.58 -8.60 8.21
CA TYR A 431 -6.49 -9.73 8.34
C TYR A 431 -6.03 -10.88 7.45
N SER A 432 -5.75 -12.04 8.04
CA SER A 432 -5.18 -13.19 7.31
C SER A 432 -6.20 -13.93 6.45
N GLY A 433 -7.48 -13.94 6.84
CA GLY A 433 -8.51 -14.75 6.22
C GLY A 433 -8.39 -16.26 6.50
N ALA A 434 -7.41 -16.69 7.28
CA ALA A 434 -7.10 -18.10 7.49
C ALA A 434 -8.06 -18.82 8.42
N PHE A 435 -8.84 -18.09 9.23
CA PHE A 435 -9.78 -18.65 10.20
C PHE A 435 -11.21 -18.63 9.66
N GLY A 436 -12.04 -19.63 10.02
CA GLY A 436 -13.47 -19.67 9.70
C GLY A 436 -13.91 -20.73 8.67
N GLY A 437 -13.00 -21.28 7.90
CA GLY A 437 -13.08 -22.61 7.27
C GLY A 437 -14.02 -22.86 6.10
N ALA A 438 -15.03 -22.04 5.79
CA ALA A 438 -15.95 -22.30 4.69
C ALA A 438 -15.42 -21.83 3.33
N LEU A 439 -14.56 -20.83 3.33
CA LEU A 439 -13.92 -20.26 2.14
C LEU A 439 -12.40 -20.46 2.18
N PRO A 440 -11.73 -20.56 1.03
CA PRO A 440 -10.27 -20.44 0.97
C PRO A 440 -9.80 -19.12 1.59
N PRO A 441 -8.62 -19.08 2.24
CA PRO A 441 -8.13 -17.88 2.92
C PRO A 441 -8.12 -16.62 2.06
N TYR A 442 -7.71 -16.72 0.80
CA TYR A 442 -7.75 -15.61 -0.15
C TYR A 442 -9.16 -15.03 -0.29
N LEU A 443 -10.15 -15.89 -0.53
CA LEU A 443 -11.52 -15.45 -0.75
C LEU A 443 -12.14 -14.89 0.54
N ASN A 444 -11.82 -15.50 1.69
CA ASN A 444 -12.26 -15.00 2.99
C ASN A 444 -11.67 -13.62 3.29
N ALA A 445 -10.40 -13.42 3.01
CA ALA A 445 -9.75 -12.12 3.14
C ALA A 445 -10.34 -11.06 2.17
N ALA A 446 -10.60 -11.44 0.92
CA ALA A 446 -11.21 -10.56 -0.07
C ALA A 446 -12.64 -10.17 0.33
N THR A 447 -13.45 -11.12 0.80
CA THR A 447 -14.84 -10.83 1.23
C THR A 447 -14.90 -9.90 2.46
N ALA A 448 -13.94 -9.99 3.39
CA ALA A 448 -13.85 -9.07 4.51
C ALA A 448 -13.58 -7.63 4.05
N MET A 449 -12.79 -7.45 3.01
CA MET A 449 -12.48 -6.14 2.44
C MET A 449 -13.67 -5.60 1.62
N GLU A 450 -14.22 -6.41 0.71
CA GLU A 450 -15.36 -6.03 -0.12
C GLU A 450 -16.60 -5.67 0.72
N SER A 451 -16.85 -6.38 1.79
CA SER A 451 -17.96 -6.11 2.73
C SER A 451 -17.69 -4.95 3.70
N ARG A 452 -16.61 -4.20 3.54
CA ARG A 452 -16.19 -3.14 4.48
C ARG A 452 -16.00 -3.63 5.93
N ALA A 453 -16.00 -4.95 6.15
CA ALA A 453 -15.68 -5.53 7.45
C ALA A 453 -14.24 -5.20 7.87
N PHE A 454 -13.31 -5.21 6.92
CA PHE A 454 -11.92 -4.85 7.12
C PHE A 454 -11.36 -4.10 5.91
N PRO A 455 -11.76 -2.82 5.71
CA PRO A 455 -11.35 -2.05 4.55
C PRO A 455 -9.85 -1.78 4.54
N ALA A 456 -9.28 -1.69 3.34
CA ALA A 456 -7.87 -1.37 3.17
C ALA A 456 -7.66 0.14 3.18
N TYR A 457 -6.62 0.61 3.89
CA TYR A 457 -6.17 1.99 3.87
C TYR A 457 -4.72 2.14 4.29
N CYS A 458 -4.15 3.28 3.95
CA CYS A 458 -2.81 3.65 4.38
C CYS A 458 -2.81 5.12 4.84
N TYR A 459 -2.17 5.38 5.98
CA TYR A 459 -1.85 6.72 6.45
C TYR A 459 -0.34 6.88 6.47
N ASP A 460 0.16 7.83 5.69
CA ASP A 460 1.58 8.11 5.51
C ASP A 460 1.92 9.53 5.97
N PRO A 461 2.51 9.71 7.15
CA PRO A 461 2.87 11.04 7.66
C PRO A 461 3.82 11.81 6.76
N SER A 462 4.62 11.12 5.94
CA SER A 462 5.62 11.72 5.05
C SER A 462 5.05 12.20 3.71
N ALA A 463 3.79 11.87 3.38
CA ALA A 463 3.21 12.16 2.06
C ALA A 463 2.78 13.62 1.88
N GLY A 464 2.73 14.42 2.95
CA GLY A 464 2.39 15.84 2.85
C GLY A 464 1.95 16.46 4.17
N PRO A 465 1.60 17.77 4.17
CA PRO A 465 1.29 18.51 5.38
C PRO A 465 -0.14 18.31 5.89
N ASN A 466 -1.05 17.77 5.10
CA ASN A 466 -2.47 17.66 5.42
C ASN A 466 -3.01 16.23 5.27
N TRP A 467 -4.20 15.98 5.83
CA TRP A 467 -4.84 14.66 5.81
C TRP A 467 -5.09 14.12 4.40
N ALA A 468 -5.51 14.95 3.48
CA ALA A 468 -5.83 14.54 2.11
C ALA A 468 -4.61 13.95 1.38
N SER A 469 -3.41 14.48 1.65
CA SER A 469 -2.17 13.95 1.08
C SER A 469 -1.65 12.70 1.80
N ARG A 470 -2.01 12.51 3.07
CA ARG A 470 -1.51 11.41 3.93
C ARG A 470 -2.36 10.15 3.85
N PHE A 471 -3.65 10.30 3.53
CA PHE A 471 -4.61 9.21 3.61
C PHE A 471 -4.92 8.61 2.24
N TYR A 472 -4.93 7.28 2.15
CA TYR A 472 -5.17 6.52 0.93
C TYR A 472 -6.21 5.44 1.16
N LEU A 473 -7.29 5.44 0.35
CA LEU A 473 -8.40 4.49 0.38
C LEU A 473 -8.61 3.72 -0.93
N GLU A 474 -7.92 4.10 -2.01
CA GLU A 474 -8.13 3.56 -3.36
C GLU A 474 -7.83 2.06 -3.51
N GLY A 475 -7.32 1.41 -2.47
CA GLY A 475 -7.15 -0.04 -2.43
C GLY A 475 -8.46 -0.83 -2.29
N ASN A 476 -9.61 -0.15 -2.12
CA ASN A 476 -10.92 -0.77 -2.01
C ASN A 476 -11.71 -0.62 -3.32
N SER A 477 -12.51 -1.61 -3.66
CA SER A 477 -13.42 -1.53 -4.80
C SER A 477 -14.50 -0.48 -4.56
N GLN A 478 -14.85 0.31 -5.59
CA GLN A 478 -15.93 1.30 -5.56
C GLN A 478 -15.94 2.13 -4.26
N VAL A 479 -14.85 2.87 -4.03
CA VAL A 479 -14.60 3.59 -2.77
C VAL A 479 -15.67 4.61 -2.39
N GLU A 480 -16.42 5.13 -3.36
CA GLU A 480 -17.52 6.09 -3.17
C GLU A 480 -18.82 5.41 -2.71
N ALA A 481 -18.97 4.11 -2.95
CA ALA A 481 -20.17 3.37 -2.60
C ALA A 481 -20.09 2.80 -1.17
N ASP A 482 -21.25 2.68 -0.53
CA ASP A 482 -21.41 1.99 0.76
C ASP A 482 -20.89 0.55 0.65
N TRP A 483 -21.37 -0.15 -0.38
CA TRP A 483 -21.06 -1.53 -0.70
C TRP A 483 -20.68 -1.66 -2.17
N PRO A 484 -19.71 -2.50 -2.53
CA PRO A 484 -19.41 -2.80 -3.92
C PRO A 484 -20.59 -3.52 -4.57
N VAL A 485 -21.05 -3.01 -5.70
CA VAL A 485 -22.15 -3.56 -6.46
C VAL A 485 -21.61 -4.41 -7.60
N GLN A 486 -22.16 -5.61 -7.76
CA GLN A 486 -21.79 -6.56 -8.80
C GLN A 486 -23.01 -7.08 -9.52
N GLU A 487 -22.88 -7.32 -10.84
CA GLU A 487 -23.94 -7.96 -11.62
C GLU A 487 -24.07 -9.43 -11.21
N PHE A 488 -25.29 -9.80 -10.87
CA PHE A 488 -25.68 -11.16 -10.52
C PHE A 488 -26.74 -11.65 -11.49
N THR A 489 -26.50 -12.80 -12.12
CA THR A 489 -27.44 -13.41 -13.11
C THR A 489 -27.90 -14.74 -12.60
N TYR A 490 -29.23 -14.96 -12.66
CA TYR A 490 -29.87 -16.21 -12.26
C TYR A 490 -31.07 -16.53 -13.17
N GLU A 491 -31.57 -17.78 -13.13
CA GLU A 491 -32.77 -18.20 -13.78
C GLU A 491 -33.97 -18.12 -12.81
N ASP A 492 -35.06 -17.50 -13.25
CA ASP A 492 -36.30 -17.41 -12.49
C ASP A 492 -37.12 -18.71 -12.55
N ALA A 493 -38.35 -18.68 -12.00
CA ALA A 493 -39.26 -19.85 -12.02
C ALA A 493 -39.75 -20.19 -13.42
N SER A 494 -39.66 -19.26 -14.36
CA SER A 494 -40.07 -19.41 -15.76
C SER A 494 -38.90 -19.75 -16.68
N HIS A 495 -37.74 -20.12 -16.10
CA HIS A 495 -36.45 -20.35 -16.79
C HIS A 495 -35.98 -19.14 -17.62
N GLN A 496 -36.40 -17.94 -17.23
CA GLN A 496 -35.90 -16.72 -17.83
C GLN A 496 -34.64 -16.23 -17.11
N ARG A 497 -33.68 -15.77 -17.88
CA ARG A 497 -32.44 -15.19 -17.34
C ARG A 497 -32.71 -13.80 -16.81
N VAL A 498 -32.58 -13.63 -15.50
CA VAL A 498 -32.76 -12.37 -14.80
C VAL A 498 -31.37 -11.84 -14.43
N ARG A 499 -31.11 -10.58 -14.76
CA ARG A 499 -29.93 -9.83 -14.31
C ARG A 499 -30.33 -8.87 -13.21
N ARG A 500 -29.48 -8.79 -12.20
CA ARG A 500 -29.67 -7.89 -11.07
C ARG A 500 -28.33 -7.38 -10.58
N ASP A 501 -28.27 -6.11 -10.26
CA ASP A 501 -27.17 -5.54 -9.49
C ASP A 501 -27.41 -5.81 -8.01
N ALA A 502 -26.40 -6.30 -7.31
CA ALA A 502 -26.48 -6.62 -5.89
C ALA A 502 -25.21 -6.13 -5.16
N GLY A 503 -25.43 -5.44 -4.04
CA GLY A 503 -24.35 -5.01 -3.17
C GLY A 503 -23.81 -6.16 -2.33
N PHE A 504 -22.49 -6.29 -2.25
CA PHE A 504 -21.82 -7.24 -1.34
C PHE A 504 -21.66 -6.61 0.05
N THR A 505 -22.56 -6.95 0.97
CA THR A 505 -22.66 -6.30 2.28
C THR A 505 -21.91 -7.03 3.37
N PHE A 506 -21.82 -6.41 4.57
CA PHE A 506 -21.35 -7.09 5.78
C PHE A 506 -22.15 -8.36 6.10
N VAL A 507 -23.44 -8.37 5.75
CA VAL A 507 -24.31 -9.54 5.97
C VAL A 507 -23.86 -10.72 5.11
N ASP A 508 -23.45 -10.46 3.86
CA ASP A 508 -22.91 -11.47 2.95
C ASP A 508 -21.60 -12.07 3.49
N PHE A 509 -20.72 -11.22 4.05
CA PHE A 509 -19.49 -11.70 4.69
C PHE A 509 -19.79 -12.63 5.87
N VAL A 510 -20.72 -12.26 6.76
CA VAL A 510 -21.11 -13.11 7.90
C VAL A 510 -21.76 -14.40 7.44
N ALA A 511 -22.51 -14.38 6.32
CA ALA A 511 -23.13 -15.59 5.75
C ALA A 511 -22.11 -16.61 5.23
N CYS A 512 -20.84 -16.20 5.04
CA CYS A 512 -19.74 -17.12 4.70
C CYS A 512 -19.26 -17.95 5.89
N ASP A 513 -19.60 -17.59 7.13
CA ASP A 513 -19.13 -18.26 8.34
C ASP A 513 -20.22 -19.11 9.00
N PRO A 514 -20.11 -20.45 9.00
CA PRO A 514 -21.11 -21.35 9.55
C PRO A 514 -21.42 -21.11 11.04
N ARG A 515 -20.50 -20.52 11.81
CA ARG A 515 -20.72 -20.20 13.24
C ARG A 515 -21.89 -19.25 13.47
N TYR A 516 -22.22 -18.45 12.45
CA TYR A 516 -23.28 -17.44 12.50
C TYR A 516 -24.55 -17.84 11.74
N ALA A 517 -24.68 -19.11 11.32
CA ALA A 517 -25.84 -19.64 10.61
C ALA A 517 -27.17 -19.38 11.32
N LYS A 518 -27.17 -19.28 12.67
CA LYS A 518 -28.36 -18.96 13.49
C LYS A 518 -28.99 -17.60 13.19
N HIS A 519 -28.27 -16.68 12.56
CA HIS A 519 -28.76 -15.35 12.18
C HIS A 519 -29.47 -15.32 10.83
N PHE A 520 -29.58 -16.49 10.19
CA PHE A 520 -30.16 -16.65 8.87
C PHE A 520 -31.28 -17.71 8.91
N ALA A 521 -32.41 -17.38 8.32
CA ALA A 521 -33.52 -18.34 8.11
C ALA A 521 -33.76 -18.53 6.61
N ARG A 522 -33.49 -19.72 6.12
CA ARG A 522 -33.74 -20.07 4.71
C ARG A 522 -35.23 -20.12 4.42
N VAL A 523 -35.68 -19.44 3.36
CA VAL A 523 -37.06 -19.38 2.94
C VAL A 523 -37.24 -20.18 1.65
N PRO A 524 -38.13 -21.18 1.64
CA PRO A 524 -38.52 -21.93 0.43
C PRO A 524 -38.99 -20.98 -0.66
N ARG A 525 -38.72 -21.31 -1.93
CA ARG A 525 -39.06 -20.46 -3.07
C ARG A 525 -40.56 -20.18 -3.16
N ALA A 526 -41.42 -21.13 -2.78
CA ALA A 526 -42.86 -20.97 -2.74
C ALA A 526 -43.36 -19.91 -1.73
N GLN A 527 -42.55 -19.55 -0.75
CA GLN A 527 -42.87 -18.57 0.29
C GLN A 527 -42.21 -17.18 0.04
N TRP A 528 -41.59 -16.98 -1.12
CA TRP A 528 -41.07 -15.69 -1.50
C TRP A 528 -42.21 -14.70 -1.76
N ASN A 529 -42.06 -13.49 -1.27
CA ASN A 529 -43.09 -12.44 -1.38
C ASN A 529 -42.42 -11.06 -1.65
N ALA A 530 -43.25 -10.07 -1.96
CA ALA A 530 -42.82 -8.70 -2.29
C ALA A 530 -42.33 -7.89 -1.09
N SER A 531 -42.54 -8.35 0.15
CA SER A 531 -41.99 -7.72 1.36
C SER A 531 -40.56 -8.11 1.60
N MET A 532 -40.02 -9.14 0.94
CA MET A 532 -38.63 -9.53 1.02
C MET A 532 -37.77 -8.57 0.20
N VAL A 533 -36.86 -7.85 0.84
CA VAL A 533 -35.96 -6.87 0.24
C VAL A 533 -34.51 -7.31 0.46
N PRO A 534 -33.61 -7.22 -0.52
CA PRO A 534 -32.21 -7.49 -0.31
C PRO A 534 -31.61 -6.66 0.80
N ALA A 535 -30.58 -7.20 1.48
CA ALA A 535 -29.96 -6.56 2.64
C ALA A 535 -29.36 -5.19 2.29
N ASP A 536 -28.76 -5.02 1.12
CA ASP A 536 -28.18 -3.76 0.64
C ASP A 536 -29.27 -2.68 0.43
N GLU A 537 -30.40 -3.02 -0.18
CA GLU A 537 -31.54 -2.12 -0.35
C GLU A 537 -32.23 -1.82 1.00
N TYR A 538 -32.39 -2.85 1.87
CA TYR A 538 -32.99 -2.66 3.19
C TYR A 538 -32.21 -1.67 4.06
N LEU A 539 -30.88 -1.70 3.99
CA LEU A 539 -29.98 -0.78 4.72
C LEU A 539 -30.12 0.69 4.27
N GLN A 540 -30.73 0.95 3.13
CA GLN A 540 -31.03 2.31 2.62
C GLN A 540 -32.39 2.84 3.04
N LEU A 541 -33.27 1.96 3.55
CA LEU A 541 -34.61 2.34 3.96
C LEU A 541 -34.60 3.15 5.27
N ASP A 542 -35.50 4.12 5.36
CA ASP A 542 -35.78 4.81 6.61
C ASP A 542 -36.65 3.93 7.55
N ALA A 543 -36.82 4.37 8.80
CA ALA A 543 -37.56 3.64 9.82
C ALA A 543 -39.03 3.39 9.43
N LYS A 544 -39.63 4.21 8.56
CA LYS A 544 -41.03 4.01 8.05
C LYS A 544 -41.08 3.03 6.89
N GLY A 545 -40.09 3.10 5.99
CA GLY A 545 -39.97 2.22 4.83
C GLY A 545 -39.64 0.77 5.19
N SER A 546 -38.99 0.54 6.35
CA SER A 546 -38.59 -0.79 6.80
C SER A 546 -39.65 -1.58 7.57
N THR A 547 -40.77 -0.95 8.01
CA THR A 547 -41.73 -1.55 8.95
C THR A 547 -42.35 -2.88 8.46
N ASP A 548 -42.67 -2.99 7.17
CA ASP A 548 -43.27 -4.18 6.57
C ASP A 548 -42.31 -4.94 5.66
N LYS A 549 -41.01 -4.66 5.76
CA LYS A 549 -40.01 -5.29 4.93
C LYS A 549 -39.17 -6.30 5.72
N VAL A 550 -38.71 -7.31 5.01
CA VAL A 550 -37.90 -8.40 5.57
C VAL A 550 -36.60 -8.48 4.79
N PRO A 551 -35.42 -8.18 5.41
CA PRO A 551 -34.17 -8.25 4.69
C PRO A 551 -33.78 -9.70 4.42
N PHE A 552 -33.18 -9.94 3.25
CA PHE A 552 -32.64 -11.24 2.89
C PHE A 552 -31.28 -11.12 2.16
N VAL A 553 -30.50 -12.19 2.24
CA VAL A 553 -29.32 -12.42 1.41
C VAL A 553 -29.62 -13.54 0.42
N SER A 554 -29.17 -13.36 -0.82
CA SER A 554 -29.22 -14.42 -1.84
C SER A 554 -28.08 -15.40 -1.61
N VAL A 555 -28.39 -16.68 -1.41
CA VAL A 555 -27.39 -17.73 -1.21
C VAL A 555 -27.59 -18.87 -2.22
N VAL A 556 -26.53 -19.56 -2.56
CA VAL A 556 -26.55 -20.73 -3.45
C VAL A 556 -26.03 -21.96 -2.72
N ASP A 557 -26.69 -23.11 -2.98
CA ASP A 557 -26.24 -24.41 -2.47
C ASP A 557 -25.17 -25.05 -3.38
N ARG A 558 -24.81 -26.32 -3.09
CA ARG A 558 -23.83 -27.09 -3.89
C ARG A 558 -24.23 -27.26 -5.34
N ASP A 559 -25.51 -27.36 -5.61
CA ASP A 559 -26.10 -27.58 -6.92
C ASP A 559 -26.39 -26.29 -7.68
N ASN A 560 -25.92 -25.14 -7.14
CA ASN A 560 -26.16 -23.78 -7.65
C ASN A 560 -27.65 -23.37 -7.64
N ASN A 561 -28.51 -24.01 -6.82
CA ASN A 561 -29.87 -23.53 -6.63
C ASN A 561 -29.88 -22.26 -5.77
N LEU A 562 -30.61 -21.26 -6.25
CA LEU A 562 -30.75 -19.97 -5.56
C LEU A 562 -31.77 -20.07 -4.43
N HIS A 563 -31.42 -19.58 -3.25
CA HIS A 563 -32.27 -19.48 -2.08
C HIS A 563 -32.19 -18.04 -1.52
N ARG A 564 -33.24 -17.65 -0.77
CA ARG A 564 -33.26 -16.44 0.04
C ARG A 564 -33.16 -16.83 1.50
N ALA A 565 -32.21 -16.20 2.21
CA ALA A 565 -32.04 -16.35 3.65
C ALA A 565 -32.43 -15.04 4.33
N VAL A 566 -33.50 -15.04 5.12
CA VAL A 566 -33.90 -13.88 5.93
C VAL A 566 -32.91 -13.66 7.03
N VAL A 567 -32.61 -12.39 7.30
CA VAL A 567 -31.56 -11.94 8.23
C VAL A 567 -32.21 -11.35 9.48
N ASP A 568 -31.65 -11.64 10.65
CA ASP A 568 -32.13 -11.06 11.91
C ASP A 568 -31.72 -9.60 12.07
N ASP A 569 -32.46 -8.84 12.88
CA ASP A 569 -32.26 -7.42 13.16
C ASP A 569 -30.91 -7.12 13.82
N ARG A 570 -30.38 -8.06 14.60
CA ARG A 570 -29.07 -7.90 15.25
C ARG A 570 -27.94 -7.79 14.24
N LEU A 571 -27.96 -8.66 13.22
CA LEU A 571 -26.98 -8.66 12.15
C LEU A 571 -27.16 -7.42 11.25
N MET A 572 -28.41 -7.01 10.99
CA MET A 572 -28.67 -5.78 10.24
C MET A 572 -28.13 -4.53 10.95
N ARG A 573 -28.27 -4.43 12.27
CA ARG A 573 -27.67 -3.35 13.06
C ARG A 573 -26.15 -3.40 13.04
N ALA A 574 -25.55 -4.58 13.00
CA ALA A 574 -24.10 -4.71 12.86
C ALA A 574 -23.62 -4.22 11.49
N ALA A 575 -24.39 -4.52 10.43
CA ALA A 575 -24.14 -4.02 9.08
C ALA A 575 -24.23 -2.48 9.01
N LEU A 576 -25.23 -1.87 9.67
CA LEU A 576 -25.34 -0.41 9.80
C LEU A 576 -24.09 0.19 10.44
N ARG A 577 -23.62 -0.36 11.55
CA ARG A 577 -22.37 0.12 12.21
C ARG A 577 -21.15 -0.06 11.32
N CYS A 578 -21.10 -1.14 10.54
CA CYS A 578 -20.03 -1.36 9.58
C CYS A 578 -20.02 -0.27 8.49
N ARG A 579 -21.19 0.10 7.96
CA ARG A 579 -21.39 1.21 7.02
C ARG A 579 -20.98 2.55 7.62
N GLU A 580 -21.41 2.85 8.84
CA GLU A 580 -21.04 4.09 9.54
C GLU A 580 -19.51 4.21 9.75
N SER A 581 -18.85 3.08 10.07
CA SER A 581 -17.39 3.04 10.16
C SER A 581 -16.73 3.30 8.80
N TRP A 582 -17.32 2.79 7.71
CA TRP A 582 -16.85 3.05 6.35
C TRP A 582 -17.00 4.53 5.98
N HIS A 583 -18.16 5.14 6.27
CA HIS A 583 -18.39 6.57 6.05
C HIS A 583 -17.36 7.43 6.81
N SER A 584 -17.02 7.07 8.05
CA SER A 584 -15.96 7.77 8.80
C SER A 584 -14.61 7.69 8.10
N LEU A 585 -14.26 6.55 7.50
CA LEU A 585 -13.03 6.42 6.71
C LEU A 585 -13.09 7.20 5.40
N GLN A 586 -14.25 7.25 4.73
CA GLN A 586 -14.45 8.07 3.53
C GLN A 586 -14.28 9.56 3.87
N GLU A 587 -14.82 10.05 4.98
CA GLU A 587 -14.60 11.43 5.45
C GLU A 587 -13.11 11.72 5.69
N LEU A 588 -12.38 10.82 6.37
CA LEU A 588 -10.95 10.96 6.59
C LEU A 588 -10.16 10.96 5.26
N GLY A 589 -10.59 10.15 4.31
CA GLY A 589 -10.00 10.07 2.96
C GLY A 589 -10.42 11.20 2.02
N GLY A 590 -11.33 12.08 2.45
CA GLY A 590 -11.82 13.21 1.65
C GLY A 590 -12.79 12.82 0.52
N ILE A 591 -13.32 11.59 0.49
CA ILE A 591 -14.22 11.09 -0.57
C ILE A 591 -15.63 11.66 -0.37
N HIS A 592 -16.21 11.55 0.82
CA HIS A 592 -17.48 12.18 1.20
C HIS A 592 -17.22 13.09 2.41
N ASN A 593 -16.72 14.29 2.13
CA ASN A 593 -16.33 15.23 3.19
C ASN A 593 -17.50 16.12 3.59
N SER A 594 -18.22 15.75 4.65
CA SER A 594 -19.38 16.51 5.16
C SER A 594 -19.06 17.95 5.57
N HIS A 595 -17.81 18.26 5.93
CA HIS A 595 -17.36 19.62 6.22
C HIS A 595 -17.23 20.45 4.94
N ALA A 596 -16.64 19.88 3.88
CA ALA A 596 -16.53 20.53 2.58
C ALA A 596 -17.92 20.78 1.97
N GLU A 597 -18.82 19.80 2.04
CA GLU A 597 -20.21 19.93 1.58
C GLU A 597 -20.97 21.02 2.34
N ARG A 598 -20.82 21.13 3.67
CA ARG A 598 -21.41 22.20 4.46
C ARG A 598 -20.84 23.58 4.12
N LEU A 599 -19.55 23.67 3.87
CA LEU A 599 -18.93 24.93 3.43
C LEU A 599 -19.44 25.33 2.07
N LEU A 600 -19.48 24.41 1.11
CA LEU A 600 -19.99 24.64 -0.23
C LEU A 600 -21.46 25.07 -0.20
N ALA A 601 -22.30 24.40 0.59
CA ALA A 601 -23.71 24.75 0.76
C ALA A 601 -23.89 26.16 1.38
N LYS A 602 -23.01 26.52 2.34
CA LYS A 602 -22.99 27.87 2.94
C LYS A 602 -22.61 28.93 1.93
N GLU A 603 -21.53 28.69 1.17
CA GLU A 603 -21.06 29.59 0.10
C GLU A 603 -22.14 29.77 -0.97
N LYS A 604 -22.73 28.67 -1.45
CA LYS A 604 -23.81 28.69 -2.44
C LYS A 604 -24.99 29.52 -1.95
N LYS A 605 -25.39 29.35 -0.68
CA LYS A 605 -26.47 30.15 -0.08
C LYS A 605 -26.10 31.63 0.01
N THR A 606 -24.86 31.96 0.34
CA THR A 606 -24.37 33.33 0.38
C THR A 606 -24.40 33.98 -1.00
N TRP A 607 -23.99 33.23 -2.02
CA TRP A 607 -24.05 33.71 -3.41
C TRP A 607 -25.49 33.87 -3.92
N GLU A 608 -26.39 32.97 -3.58
CA GLU A 608 -27.82 33.10 -3.91
C GLU A 608 -28.45 34.33 -3.24
N GLU A 609 -28.08 34.64 -2.00
CA GLU A 609 -28.52 35.81 -1.27
C GLU A 609 -27.92 37.09 -1.87
N GLN A 610 -26.65 37.08 -2.28
CA GLN A 610 -26.00 38.19 -2.96
C GLN A 610 -26.63 38.45 -4.33
N ALA A 611 -26.84 37.39 -5.13
CA ALA A 611 -27.50 37.49 -6.44
C ALA A 611 -28.94 38.03 -6.34
N LYS A 612 -29.70 37.62 -5.29
CA LYS A 612 -31.03 38.20 -5.01
C LYS A 612 -30.97 39.65 -4.65
N ASN A 613 -30.01 40.06 -3.82
CA ASN A 613 -29.83 41.45 -3.42
C ASN A 613 -29.39 42.34 -4.60
N GLU A 614 -28.52 41.86 -5.47
CA GLU A 614 -28.10 42.53 -6.70
C GLU A 614 -29.26 42.64 -7.71
N ALA A 615 -30.07 41.57 -7.87
CA ALA A 615 -31.24 41.61 -8.70
C ALA A 615 -32.31 42.59 -8.17
N ALA A 616 -32.45 42.70 -6.83
CA ALA A 616 -33.34 43.67 -6.19
C ALA A 616 -32.84 45.12 -6.26
N ALA A 617 -31.51 45.32 -6.37
CA ALA A 617 -30.87 46.64 -6.43
C ALA A 617 -30.81 47.20 -7.89
N ARG A 618 -31.13 46.39 -8.92
CA ARG A 618 -31.22 46.88 -10.30
C ARG A 618 -32.44 47.77 -10.46
N PRO A 619 -32.30 49.04 -10.93
CA PRO A 619 -33.42 49.91 -11.26
C PRO A 619 -34.23 49.28 -12.42
N PRO A 620 -35.57 49.43 -12.46
CA PRO A 620 -36.37 48.89 -13.55
C PRO A 620 -35.95 49.52 -14.88
N GLU A 621 -35.37 48.75 -15.78
CA GLU A 621 -35.06 49.18 -17.16
C GLU A 621 -36.35 49.57 -17.84
N ALA A 622 -36.35 50.81 -18.39
CA ALA A 622 -37.43 51.37 -19.16
C ALA A 622 -37.66 50.52 -20.43
N LYS A 623 -38.90 50.11 -20.64
CA LYS A 623 -39.38 49.37 -21.80
C LYS A 623 -38.99 50.10 -23.11
N ALA A 624 -38.15 49.47 -23.91
CA ALA A 624 -38.05 49.79 -25.33
C ALA A 624 -39.12 49.00 -26.12
N PRO A 625 -39.71 49.58 -27.20
CA PRO A 625 -40.91 49.02 -27.85
C PRO A 625 -40.59 47.80 -28.72
N ALA A 626 -41.52 46.86 -28.71
CA ALA A 626 -41.51 45.61 -29.45
C ALA A 626 -41.46 45.74 -30.95
N PRO A 627 -40.85 44.85 -31.70
CA PRO A 627 -41.26 44.49 -33.06
C PRO A 627 -42.13 43.27 -33.09
N VAL A 628 -43.10 43.36 -33.99
CA VAL A 628 -44.27 42.51 -34.20
C VAL A 628 -43.93 41.08 -34.66
N ALA A 629 -44.85 40.22 -34.32
CA ALA A 629 -45.00 38.80 -34.50
C ALA A 629 -44.65 38.17 -35.86
N ALA A 630 -44.22 36.92 -35.80
CA ALA A 630 -44.69 35.85 -36.68
C ALA A 630 -44.72 34.53 -35.93
N THR A 631 -45.90 34.03 -35.95
CA THR A 631 -46.54 32.81 -35.45
C THR A 631 -45.82 31.49 -35.68
N GLY A 632 -45.96 30.57 -34.67
CA GLY A 632 -45.97 29.13 -34.91
C GLY A 632 -45.60 28.25 -33.72
N ALA A 633 -46.55 28.01 -32.82
CA ALA A 633 -46.98 26.77 -32.13
C ALA A 633 -45.93 25.65 -31.94
N VAL A 634 -45.86 24.90 -30.88
CA VAL A 634 -46.64 24.44 -29.71
C VAL A 634 -45.72 23.76 -28.69
N ALA A 635 -45.97 23.99 -27.43
CA ALA A 635 -45.96 23.19 -26.22
C ALA A 635 -45.12 21.91 -26.09
N ALA A 636 -44.31 21.80 -25.06
CA ALA A 636 -44.69 21.14 -23.82
C ALA A 636 -43.53 21.13 -22.83
N ALA A 637 -43.87 21.34 -21.58
CA ALA A 637 -43.01 21.43 -20.43
C ALA A 637 -42.37 20.11 -20.03
N ALA A 638 -41.17 20.18 -19.48
CA ALA A 638 -40.84 19.60 -18.18
C ALA A 638 -39.44 20.02 -17.73
N SER A 639 -39.40 20.47 -16.52
CA SER A 639 -38.32 20.78 -15.64
C SER A 639 -37.16 19.78 -15.71
N ALA A 640 -35.95 20.30 -15.90
CA ALA A 640 -34.75 19.70 -15.36
C ALA A 640 -33.68 20.80 -15.28
N ALA A 641 -32.94 20.80 -14.19
CA ALA A 641 -31.92 21.76 -13.82
C ALA A 641 -30.88 21.98 -14.93
N ALA A 642 -30.57 23.27 -15.19
CA ALA A 642 -29.59 23.68 -16.17
C ALA A 642 -28.17 23.29 -15.73
N ALA A 643 -27.61 22.32 -16.41
CA ALA A 643 -26.20 22.34 -16.72
C ALA A 643 -26.03 23.30 -17.93
N GLU A 644 -25.08 24.22 -17.86
CA GLU A 644 -24.72 25.05 -19.01
C GLU A 644 -24.30 24.14 -20.17
N PRO A 645 -24.70 24.45 -21.39
CA PRO A 645 -24.32 23.63 -22.54
C PRO A 645 -22.82 23.74 -22.76
N GLU A 646 -22.12 22.61 -22.66
CA GLU A 646 -20.82 22.47 -23.30
C GLU A 646 -21.00 22.76 -24.78
N GLU A 647 -20.50 23.91 -25.21
CA GLU A 647 -20.29 24.17 -26.63
C GLU A 647 -19.37 23.04 -27.13
N LYS A 648 -19.87 22.22 -28.04
CA LYS A 648 -19.07 21.27 -28.79
C LYS A 648 -18.05 22.06 -29.59
N LYS A 649 -16.86 22.28 -28.99
CA LYS A 649 -15.74 22.94 -29.66
C LYS A 649 -15.28 22.02 -30.79
N SER A 650 -15.04 22.62 -31.95
CA SER A 650 -14.56 21.91 -33.13
C SER A 650 -13.16 21.31 -32.80
N PRO A 651 -12.88 20.03 -33.10
CA PRO A 651 -11.55 19.47 -32.92
C PRO A 651 -10.46 20.13 -33.75
N ASP A 652 -10.83 21.06 -34.60
CA ASP A 652 -9.94 21.83 -35.50
C ASP A 652 -9.43 23.14 -34.89
N GLU A 653 -10.07 23.65 -33.82
CA GLU A 653 -9.69 24.91 -33.14
C GLU A 653 -8.91 24.62 -31.85
N ALA A 654 -7.87 25.46 -31.61
CA ALA A 654 -7.13 25.40 -30.36
C ALA A 654 -8.01 25.89 -29.21
N TYR A 655 -8.02 25.17 -28.09
CA TYR A 655 -8.77 25.56 -26.89
C TYR A 655 -8.09 25.07 -25.59
N ILE A 656 -8.51 25.67 -24.47
CA ILE A 656 -8.11 25.26 -23.12
C ILE A 656 -9.36 24.84 -22.34
N GLU A 657 -9.29 23.76 -21.61
CA GLU A 657 -10.29 23.39 -20.60
C GLU A 657 -10.14 24.31 -19.38
N THR A 658 -10.46 25.57 -19.54
CA THR A 658 -10.21 26.67 -18.58
C THR A 658 -10.63 26.34 -17.15
N PRO A 659 -11.81 25.70 -16.88
CA PRO A 659 -12.21 25.36 -15.49
C PRO A 659 -11.28 24.37 -14.76
N ARG A 660 -10.44 23.65 -15.49
CA ARG A 660 -9.47 22.68 -14.91
C ARG A 660 -8.06 23.26 -14.71
N CYS A 661 -7.86 24.55 -15.00
CA CYS A 661 -6.57 25.20 -14.89
C CYS A 661 -6.10 25.30 -13.43
N THR A 662 -4.85 24.89 -13.17
CA THR A 662 -4.21 24.93 -11.85
C THR A 662 -3.38 26.20 -11.60
N THR A 663 -3.42 27.17 -12.47
CA THR A 663 -2.70 28.47 -12.34
C THR A 663 -1.18 28.32 -12.18
N CYS A 664 -0.57 27.39 -12.91
CA CYS A 664 0.87 27.09 -12.81
C CYS A 664 1.80 28.11 -13.50
N ASN A 665 1.27 29.05 -14.27
CA ASN A 665 1.95 30.10 -15.06
C ASN A 665 2.81 29.62 -16.26
N GLU A 666 2.92 28.33 -16.52
CA GLU A 666 3.78 27.79 -17.58
C GLU A 666 3.38 28.33 -18.98
N CYS A 667 2.10 28.27 -19.34
CA CYS A 667 1.63 28.72 -20.62
C CYS A 667 1.79 30.25 -20.83
N THR A 668 1.55 31.06 -19.79
CA THR A 668 1.70 32.51 -19.85
C THR A 668 3.17 32.97 -19.89
N GLN A 669 4.10 32.17 -19.37
CA GLN A 669 5.54 32.41 -19.50
C GLN A 669 6.05 32.14 -20.92
N ILE A 670 5.44 31.20 -21.64
CA ILE A 670 5.79 30.92 -23.04
C ILE A 670 5.35 32.07 -23.94
N ASN A 671 4.12 32.58 -23.78
CA ASN A 671 3.63 33.75 -24.53
C ASN A 671 2.44 34.39 -23.80
N ASP A 672 2.65 35.59 -23.23
CA ASP A 672 1.68 36.34 -22.44
C ASP A 672 0.61 37.04 -23.29
N LYS A 673 0.76 37.10 -24.61
CA LYS A 673 -0.24 37.59 -25.55
C LYS A 673 -1.15 36.51 -26.09
N LEU A 674 -0.59 35.29 -26.25
CA LEU A 674 -1.33 34.12 -26.70
C LEU A 674 -2.21 33.56 -25.56
N PHE A 675 -1.68 33.53 -24.35
CA PHE A 675 -2.35 33.00 -23.15
C PHE A 675 -2.54 34.12 -22.10
N SER A 676 -3.71 34.21 -21.52
CA SER A 676 -4.01 35.15 -20.44
C SER A 676 -4.82 34.46 -19.33
N TYR A 677 -4.98 35.15 -18.20
CA TYR A 677 -5.82 34.68 -17.09
C TYR A 677 -7.14 35.43 -17.05
N ASN A 678 -8.24 34.70 -16.82
CA ASN A 678 -9.53 35.28 -16.49
C ASN A 678 -9.56 35.82 -15.05
N GLU A 679 -10.70 36.37 -14.63
CA GLU A 679 -10.92 36.87 -13.26
C GLU A 679 -10.69 35.82 -12.17
N ASP A 680 -10.93 34.53 -12.48
CA ASP A 680 -10.73 33.40 -11.61
C ASP A 680 -9.28 32.86 -11.61
N LYS A 681 -8.35 33.58 -12.26
CA LYS A 681 -6.94 33.15 -12.46
C LYS A 681 -6.79 31.83 -13.22
N GLN A 682 -7.71 31.52 -14.11
CA GLN A 682 -7.64 30.35 -14.98
C GLN A 682 -7.19 30.79 -16.38
N ALA A 683 -6.27 30.01 -16.97
CA ALA A 683 -5.71 30.30 -18.26
C ALA A 683 -6.74 30.11 -19.41
N TYR A 684 -6.73 31.01 -20.37
CA TYR A 684 -7.48 30.91 -21.62
C TYR A 684 -6.65 31.44 -22.79
N ILE A 685 -7.01 31.10 -24.02
CA ILE A 685 -6.37 31.63 -25.21
C ILE A 685 -6.92 33.03 -25.47
N ALA A 686 -6.09 34.06 -25.27
CA ALA A 686 -6.50 35.46 -25.42
C ALA A 686 -6.49 35.91 -26.87
N ASP A 687 -5.42 35.65 -27.59
CA ASP A 687 -5.28 35.94 -29.01
C ASP A 687 -4.55 34.78 -29.72
N PRO A 688 -5.29 33.93 -30.45
CA PRO A 688 -4.71 32.80 -31.15
C PRO A 688 -3.72 33.19 -32.28
N ASP A 689 -3.72 34.43 -32.75
CA ASP A 689 -2.85 34.91 -33.80
C ASP A 689 -1.58 35.59 -33.26
N ALA A 690 -1.49 35.78 -31.93
CA ALA A 690 -0.34 36.40 -31.29
C ALA A 690 0.85 35.43 -31.05
N GLY A 691 0.72 34.15 -31.42
CA GLY A 691 1.75 33.14 -31.23
C GLY A 691 1.93 32.19 -32.40
N THR A 692 2.98 31.36 -32.33
CA THR A 692 3.25 30.30 -33.30
C THR A 692 2.61 28.97 -32.86
N TYR A 693 2.39 28.07 -33.83
CA TYR A 693 1.91 26.72 -33.50
C TYR A 693 2.89 25.96 -32.60
N ALA A 694 4.21 26.19 -32.78
CA ALA A 694 5.25 25.66 -31.90
C ALA A 694 5.03 26.07 -30.44
N GLN A 695 4.71 27.33 -30.16
CA GLN A 695 4.41 27.82 -28.80
C GLN A 695 3.12 27.22 -28.23
N MET A 696 2.12 26.96 -29.06
CA MET A 696 0.89 26.28 -28.64
C MET A 696 1.15 24.83 -28.25
N VAL A 697 1.98 24.10 -29.02
CA VAL A 697 2.39 22.72 -28.73
C VAL A 697 3.27 22.67 -27.46
N GLU A 698 4.22 23.60 -27.33
CA GLU A 698 5.09 23.71 -26.15
C GLU A 698 4.26 23.98 -24.87
N ALA A 699 3.26 24.81 -24.95
CA ALA A 699 2.34 25.07 -23.84
C ALA A 699 1.51 23.82 -23.46
N ALA A 700 1.07 23.05 -24.46
CA ALA A 700 0.37 21.79 -24.19
C ALA A 700 1.26 20.76 -23.49
N GLU A 701 2.52 20.64 -23.91
CA GLU A 701 3.51 19.74 -23.29
C GLU A 701 3.90 20.17 -21.87
N SER A 702 4.01 21.48 -21.63
CA SER A 702 4.36 22.04 -20.32
C SER A 702 3.18 22.05 -19.33
N CYS A 703 1.96 21.84 -19.81
CA CYS A 703 0.77 21.87 -18.97
C CYS A 703 0.67 20.63 -18.08
N GLN A 704 0.85 20.79 -16.76
CA GLN A 704 0.85 19.69 -15.77
C GLN A 704 -0.46 18.91 -15.70
N VAL A 705 -1.57 19.49 -16.15
CA VAL A 705 -2.91 18.88 -16.15
C VAL A 705 -3.44 18.58 -17.55
N SER A 706 -2.61 18.76 -18.60
CA SER A 706 -2.89 18.39 -20.00
C SER A 706 -4.24 18.90 -20.51
N ILE A 707 -4.57 20.17 -20.25
CA ILE A 707 -5.85 20.81 -20.61
C ILE A 707 -5.77 21.73 -21.85
N ILE A 708 -4.60 21.84 -22.47
CA ILE A 708 -4.37 22.69 -23.64
C ILE A 708 -4.39 21.81 -24.89
N HIS A 709 -5.33 22.09 -25.77
CA HIS A 709 -5.52 21.36 -27.04
C HIS A 709 -5.09 22.26 -28.20
N PRO A 710 -3.99 21.95 -28.89
CA PRO A 710 -3.40 22.82 -29.91
C PRO A 710 -4.25 23.03 -31.18
N GLY A 711 -5.20 22.12 -31.45
CA GLY A 711 -6.00 22.17 -32.68
C GLY A 711 -5.15 22.01 -33.96
N LYS A 712 -5.63 22.58 -35.08
CA LYS A 712 -4.91 22.60 -36.36
C LYS A 712 -3.99 23.82 -36.46
N PRO A 713 -2.81 23.71 -37.11
CA PRO A 713 -1.94 24.86 -37.35
C PRO A 713 -2.59 25.89 -38.27
N ARG A 714 -2.54 27.14 -37.87
CA ARG A 714 -3.06 28.26 -38.67
C ARG A 714 -2.13 28.68 -39.81
N ASN A 715 -0.80 28.53 -39.60
CA ASN A 715 0.19 28.79 -40.60
C ASN A 715 0.72 27.47 -41.22
N PRO A 716 0.34 27.12 -42.47
CA PRO A 716 0.77 25.87 -43.08
C PRO A 716 2.26 25.84 -43.49
N ASN A 717 2.94 26.99 -43.41
CA ASN A 717 4.35 27.14 -43.79
C ASN A 717 5.27 27.32 -42.58
N GLU A 718 4.83 26.94 -41.38
CA GLU A 718 5.63 27.04 -40.16
C GLU A 718 6.80 26.04 -40.20
N PRO A 719 8.03 26.46 -39.86
CA PRO A 719 9.18 25.52 -39.85
C PRO A 719 8.98 24.36 -38.87
N GLY A 720 9.26 23.14 -39.32
CA GLY A 720 9.15 21.95 -38.46
C GLY A 720 7.71 21.43 -38.24
N LEU A 721 6.75 21.87 -39.06
CA LEU A 721 5.32 21.59 -38.87
C LEU A 721 4.99 20.09 -38.78
N VAL A 722 5.69 19.22 -39.52
CA VAL A 722 5.46 17.78 -39.49
C VAL A 722 5.80 17.18 -38.12
N GLU A 723 6.87 17.66 -37.50
CA GLU A 723 7.28 17.25 -36.16
C GLU A 723 6.34 17.80 -35.11
N LEU A 724 5.92 19.07 -35.24
CA LEU A 724 4.97 19.70 -34.35
C LEU A 724 3.61 19.02 -34.37
N LEU A 725 3.11 18.60 -35.52
CA LEU A 725 1.86 17.83 -35.63
C LEU A 725 1.96 16.43 -34.96
N ALA A 726 3.12 15.79 -35.09
CA ALA A 726 3.33 14.51 -34.40
C ALA A 726 3.32 14.67 -32.86
N ARG A 727 3.90 15.75 -32.35
CA ARG A 727 3.89 16.08 -30.91
C ARG A 727 2.50 16.51 -30.43
N ALA A 728 1.78 17.30 -31.21
CA ALA A 728 0.42 17.77 -30.92
C ALA A 728 -0.61 16.62 -30.86
N ALA A 729 -0.36 15.50 -31.56
CA ALA A 729 -1.27 14.34 -31.59
C ALA A 729 -1.52 13.73 -30.19
N ALA A 730 -0.62 13.94 -29.24
CA ALA A 730 -0.78 13.47 -27.86
C ALA A 730 -1.81 14.31 -27.05
N PHE A 731 -2.20 15.49 -27.56
CA PHE A 731 -3.08 16.47 -26.89
C PHE A 731 -4.35 16.78 -27.71
N SER A 732 -4.70 15.93 -28.69
CA SER A 732 -5.84 16.10 -29.60
C SER A 732 -7.11 15.50 -29.03
#